data_9a8623debd5ef70cc9325bea6484da21
#
_entry.id   9a8623debd5ef70cc9325bea6484da21
#
_cell.length_a   1.000
_cell.length_b   1.000
_cell.length_c   1.000
_cell.angle_alpha   90.00
_cell.angle_beta   90.00
_cell.angle_gamma   90.00
#
_symmetry.space_group_name_H-M   'P 1'
#
loop_
_entity.id
_entity.type
_entity.pdbx_description
1 polymer ?
#
loop_
_entity_poly.entity_id
_entity_poly.type
_entity_poly.pdbx_seq_one_letter_code
_entity_poly.pdbx_strand_id
1 'polypeptide(L)'
;MRKVLLTLFLSFCSFFVFSQNVPNKYASSGSSPERFPVFPDCENLQTTALENCFYDEVQQFVYQNFEVPENLKQNNYQGIVKVLFEVDSKGVFKVLYVSSVEETLIQEAKNVFDKFSTIEPSTYDGNPTYSRFNITISIPLKDPQEIQSEAVATASILKNVKPALTELDNIVYGKFNNPQFESHLNVPFSHSYYAQFDSALNQVGSNNHTASKPYTYAEVSKYYNLKAENEKLKKNTTGWWSRKLWNENIVEIQGDGYWLTLNPIFDLQGGIATANNQIKTFVNTRGINLQGALGSQVCFTTTVFESQARFADYFNRYAQSIKPAGGNPAIIPGMGIAKDFKSDAYDFPLAEANLTYTANKFIDLQLGYGRNFIGDGYRSLLESDGASPYPYFKMNTNFWKIKYTNTFMWLKDVRPEVTLERTYAKKFMANHYLSWNVSNKLNLGLFESVVWADTNNRGFDMSFVNPIIFYRSVEFASSARSGNALLGLTAKYKLNNQMNFYGQFLLDEFSLGDVKARNNSWKNKFGYQLGFKYYNAFQISNLLLQVEFNHVRPYVYSHSELITNYAHNNQSLGHQWGGNFKELIAIARYHVGRCFADAKFTYGTRGLDFDTAEDGYNYGGDIYKDYDLNRPFDTDVKVGQGNKTNVFITDLQAGYLVNPMTNLKLFGSFVYRNFDPTKDTLTAFKESSTWFSLGIRSDVFNWYFDY
;
A
#
# COMPACT_ATOMS: atom_id res chain seq x y z
N MET A 1 -33.54 9.11 20.02
CA MET A 1 -32.32 8.88 19.23
C MET A 1 -31.39 7.79 19.79
N ARG A 2 -31.07 7.73 21.10
CA ARG A 2 -30.19 6.65 21.66
C ARG A 2 -30.71 5.20 21.50
N LYS A 3 -32.03 4.99 21.57
CA LYS A 3 -32.62 3.62 21.41
C LYS A 3 -32.67 3.15 19.95
N VAL A 4 -32.74 4.04 18.97
CA VAL A 4 -32.77 3.72 17.54
C VAL A 4 -31.36 3.35 17.03
N LEU A 5 -30.31 3.99 17.54
CA LEU A 5 -28.94 3.63 17.17
C LEU A 5 -28.53 2.24 17.72
N LEU A 6 -28.99 1.89 18.92
CA LEU A 6 -28.70 0.59 19.52
C LEU A 6 -29.44 -0.56 18.79
N THR A 7 -30.65 -0.29 18.30
CA THR A 7 -31.45 -1.28 17.55
C THR A 7 -30.89 -1.49 16.14
N LEU A 8 -30.35 -0.44 15.49
CA LEU A 8 -29.66 -0.54 14.21
C LEU A 8 -28.33 -1.31 14.32
N PHE A 9 -27.58 -1.11 15.39
CA PHE A 9 -26.33 -1.85 15.63
C PHE A 9 -26.58 -3.34 15.93
N LEU A 10 -27.60 -3.66 16.69
CA LEU A 10 -28.02 -5.05 16.98
C LEU A 10 -28.64 -5.74 15.74
N SER A 11 -29.32 -5.00 14.86
CA SER A 11 -29.89 -5.55 13.62
C SER A 11 -28.82 -5.88 12.58
N PHE A 12 -27.69 -5.20 12.58
CA PHE A 12 -26.56 -5.49 11.68
C PHE A 12 -25.74 -6.73 12.10
N CYS A 13 -25.77 -7.09 13.38
CA CYS A 13 -25.12 -8.29 13.91
C CYS A 13 -25.95 -9.58 13.69
N SER A 14 -27.23 -9.49 13.31
CA SER A 14 -28.10 -10.67 13.20
C SER A 14 -28.13 -11.33 11.82
N PHE A 15 -27.38 -10.85 10.83
CA PHE A 15 -27.34 -11.47 9.48
C PHE A 15 -26.23 -12.49 9.24
N PHE A 16 -25.45 -12.85 10.28
CA PHE A 16 -24.35 -13.82 10.13
C PHE A 16 -24.41 -14.98 11.13
N VAL A 17 -25.59 -15.50 11.45
CA VAL A 17 -25.68 -16.74 12.24
C VAL A 17 -26.72 -17.69 11.62
N PHE A 18 -26.31 -18.41 10.59
CA PHE A 18 -26.81 -19.75 10.30
C PHE A 18 -25.62 -20.68 10.06
N SER A 19 -25.01 -21.10 11.14
CA SER A 19 -24.23 -22.32 11.20
C SER A 19 -24.91 -23.25 12.18
N GLN A 20 -25.25 -24.43 11.71
CA GLN A 20 -25.95 -25.48 12.48
C GLN A 20 -25.07 -25.87 13.69
N ASN A 21 -25.59 -25.70 14.88
CA ASN A 21 -25.04 -26.26 16.10
C ASN A 21 -25.20 -27.78 16.11
N VAL A 22 -24.12 -28.50 15.88
CA VAL A 22 -23.96 -29.88 16.35
C VAL A 22 -23.39 -29.77 17.77
N PRO A 23 -23.99 -30.38 18.78
CA PRO A 23 -23.52 -30.28 20.16
C PRO A 23 -22.19 -31.00 20.33
N ASN A 24 -21.13 -30.25 20.58
CA ASN A 24 -19.80 -30.75 20.89
C ASN A 24 -19.76 -31.19 22.36
N LYS A 25 -19.93 -32.51 22.59
CA LYS A 25 -19.65 -33.18 23.86
C LYS A 25 -18.19 -33.66 23.77
N TYR A 26 -17.27 -32.92 24.23
CA TYR A 26 -15.93 -33.32 24.73
C TYR A 26 -14.98 -32.11 24.65
N ALA A 27 -15.09 -31.24 25.63
CA ALA A 27 -13.98 -30.33 25.93
C ALA A 27 -13.11 -31.03 26.98
N SER A 28 -11.96 -31.50 26.55
CA SER A 28 -10.87 -31.79 27.48
C SER A 28 -9.53 -31.73 26.75
N SER A 29 -8.66 -30.86 27.25
CA SER A 29 -7.18 -30.86 27.14
C SER A 29 -6.57 -30.90 25.73
N GLY A 30 -6.02 -29.78 25.30
CA GLY A 30 -4.87 -29.52 24.42
C GLY A 30 -4.24 -30.66 23.61
N SER A 31 -5.00 -31.38 22.75
CA SER A 31 -4.42 -32.27 21.75
C SER A 31 -4.75 -31.71 20.38
N SER A 32 -3.73 -31.61 19.52
CA SER A 32 -3.88 -31.36 18.09
C SER A 32 -4.91 -32.33 17.52
N PRO A 33 -5.87 -31.89 16.67
CA PRO A 33 -6.91 -32.77 16.11
C PRO A 33 -6.35 -33.87 15.21
N GLU A 34 -5.09 -33.79 14.79
CA GLU A 34 -4.43 -34.73 13.90
C GLU A 34 -3.24 -35.39 14.61
N ARG A 35 -3.20 -36.73 14.62
CA ARG A 35 -2.09 -37.52 15.13
C ARG A 35 -1.44 -38.29 13.98
N PHE A 36 -0.12 -38.25 13.90
CA PHE A 36 0.69 -39.02 12.94
C PHE A 36 0.51 -40.53 13.11
N PRO A 37 0.83 -41.35 12.09
CA PRO A 37 0.88 -42.80 12.24
C PRO A 37 1.97 -43.17 13.27
N VAL A 38 1.75 -44.24 14.03
CA VAL A 38 2.59 -44.57 15.18
C VAL A 38 3.26 -45.94 14.97
N PHE A 39 4.58 -45.93 14.94
CA PHE A 39 5.36 -47.17 15.09
C PHE A 39 5.37 -47.63 16.55
N PRO A 40 5.50 -48.94 16.83
CA PRO A 40 5.50 -49.45 18.20
C PRO A 40 6.49 -48.73 19.12
N ASP A 41 7.65 -48.36 18.60
CA ASP A 41 8.70 -47.68 19.37
C ASP A 41 8.43 -46.20 19.62
N CYS A 42 7.36 -45.63 18.98
CA CYS A 42 6.97 -44.20 19.07
C CYS A 42 5.67 -43.96 19.91
N GLU A 43 5.08 -45.01 20.54
CA GLU A 43 3.73 -44.94 21.14
C GLU A 43 3.53 -43.86 22.21
N ASN A 44 4.58 -43.52 22.97
CA ASN A 44 4.47 -42.61 24.13
C ASN A 44 4.90 -41.17 23.84
N LEU A 45 5.05 -40.78 22.57
CA LEU A 45 5.53 -39.47 22.19
C LEU A 45 4.39 -38.46 21.92
N GLN A 46 4.64 -37.21 22.24
CA GLN A 46 3.73 -36.10 21.90
C GLN A 46 3.88 -35.66 20.44
N THR A 47 2.90 -34.97 19.88
CA THR A 47 2.69 -34.72 18.45
C THR A 47 3.98 -34.35 17.65
N THR A 48 4.79 -33.41 18.12
CA THR A 48 6.02 -33.00 17.38
C THR A 48 7.14 -34.03 17.46
N ALA A 49 7.27 -34.71 18.59
CA ALA A 49 8.24 -35.79 18.76
C ALA A 49 7.82 -37.07 18.02
N LEU A 50 6.52 -37.31 17.88
CA LEU A 50 5.94 -38.43 17.14
C LEU A 50 6.20 -38.26 15.63
N GLU A 51 6.08 -37.06 15.07
CA GLU A 51 6.39 -36.77 13.68
C GLU A 51 7.85 -37.11 13.35
N ASN A 52 8.77 -36.63 14.17
CA ASN A 52 10.19 -36.91 14.00
C ASN A 52 10.48 -38.42 14.10
N CYS A 53 9.93 -39.07 15.13
CA CYS A 53 10.09 -40.53 15.33
C CYS A 53 9.54 -41.31 14.11
N PHE A 54 8.40 -40.92 13.56
CA PHE A 54 7.84 -41.57 12.37
C PHE A 54 8.81 -41.49 11.18
N TYR A 55 9.37 -40.32 10.90
CA TYR A 55 10.31 -40.14 9.80
C TYR A 55 11.65 -40.87 10.06
N ASP A 56 12.14 -40.86 11.29
CA ASP A 56 13.37 -41.56 11.67
C ASP A 56 13.21 -43.07 11.48
N GLU A 57 12.09 -43.68 11.92
CA GLU A 57 11.79 -45.10 11.71
C GLU A 57 11.66 -45.46 10.22
N VAL A 58 10.97 -44.64 9.43
CA VAL A 58 10.85 -44.84 7.97
C VAL A 58 12.23 -44.77 7.31
N GLN A 59 13.07 -43.80 7.65
CA GLN A 59 14.41 -43.64 7.08
C GLN A 59 15.32 -44.81 7.48
N GLN A 60 15.28 -45.20 8.74
CA GLN A 60 16.07 -46.33 9.27
C GLN A 60 15.69 -47.65 8.57
N PHE A 61 14.39 -47.89 8.43
CA PHE A 61 13.89 -49.09 7.74
C PHE A 61 14.31 -49.12 6.28
N VAL A 62 14.19 -47.99 5.58
CA VAL A 62 14.64 -47.86 4.18
C VAL A 62 16.16 -48.10 4.08
N TYR A 63 16.94 -47.46 4.95
CA TYR A 63 18.41 -47.65 4.96
C TYR A 63 18.82 -49.10 5.15
N GLN A 64 18.14 -49.86 6.01
CA GLN A 64 18.44 -51.24 6.31
C GLN A 64 17.99 -52.23 5.22
N ASN A 65 16.93 -51.89 4.45
CA ASN A 65 16.29 -52.83 3.52
C ASN A 65 16.44 -52.45 2.04
N PHE A 66 16.99 -51.28 1.71
CA PHE A 66 17.16 -50.81 0.34
C PHE A 66 18.47 -51.34 -0.24
N GLU A 67 18.41 -52.15 -1.27
CA GLU A 67 19.58 -52.71 -1.95
C GLU A 67 19.85 -52.00 -3.25
N VAL A 68 20.96 -51.24 -3.33
CA VAL A 68 21.38 -50.64 -4.58
C VAL A 68 21.82 -51.72 -5.56
N PRO A 69 21.26 -51.80 -6.79
CA PRO A 69 21.61 -52.78 -7.78
C PRO A 69 23.12 -52.77 -8.11
N GLU A 70 23.71 -54.00 -8.26
CA GLU A 70 25.16 -54.16 -8.44
C GLU A 70 25.74 -53.42 -9.64
N ASN A 71 24.97 -53.31 -10.76
CA ASN A 71 25.35 -52.53 -11.92
C ASN A 71 25.52 -51.03 -11.63
N LEU A 72 24.75 -50.48 -10.70
CA LEU A 72 24.83 -49.08 -10.29
C LEU A 72 25.96 -48.86 -9.26
N LYS A 73 26.21 -49.86 -8.40
CA LYS A 73 27.35 -49.80 -7.47
C LYS A 73 28.69 -49.82 -8.23
N GLN A 74 28.85 -50.71 -9.22
CA GLN A 74 30.06 -50.80 -10.04
C GLN A 74 30.33 -49.55 -10.86
N ASN A 75 29.29 -48.82 -11.25
CA ASN A 75 29.40 -47.57 -12.01
C ASN A 75 29.53 -46.33 -11.13
N ASN A 76 29.66 -46.47 -9.82
CA ASN A 76 29.69 -45.34 -8.86
C ASN A 76 28.54 -44.36 -9.07
N TYR A 77 27.34 -44.88 -9.35
CA TYR A 77 26.18 -44.07 -9.59
C TYR A 77 25.85 -43.15 -8.39
N GLN A 78 25.59 -41.87 -8.66
CA GLN A 78 25.12 -40.89 -7.68
C GLN A 78 23.81 -40.33 -8.13
N GLY A 79 22.78 -40.37 -7.27
CA GLY A 79 21.46 -39.89 -7.60
C GLY A 79 20.53 -39.89 -6.40
N ILE A 80 19.28 -39.53 -6.67
CA ILE A 80 18.22 -39.50 -5.66
C ILE A 80 16.98 -40.27 -6.15
N VAL A 81 16.32 -40.96 -5.22
CA VAL A 81 15.03 -41.59 -5.43
C VAL A 81 14.03 -40.89 -4.51
N LYS A 82 12.98 -40.32 -5.07
CA LYS A 82 11.90 -39.68 -4.30
C LYS A 82 10.67 -40.62 -4.30
N VAL A 83 10.20 -40.95 -3.11
CA VAL A 83 9.06 -41.84 -2.91
C VAL A 83 7.92 -41.04 -2.26
N LEU A 84 6.77 -41.00 -2.92
CA LEU A 84 5.50 -40.54 -2.35
C LEU A 84 4.73 -41.80 -1.95
N PHE A 85 4.37 -41.91 -0.69
CA PHE A 85 3.64 -43.04 -0.14
C PHE A 85 2.49 -42.59 0.76
N GLU A 86 1.57 -43.50 1.00
CA GLU A 86 0.40 -43.31 1.87
C GLU A 86 0.43 -44.41 2.95
N VAL A 87 0.13 -44.01 4.19
CA VAL A 87 -0.29 -44.96 5.23
C VAL A 87 -1.80 -44.88 5.28
N ASP A 88 -2.47 -46.00 4.94
CA ASP A 88 -3.92 -46.00 4.86
C ASP A 88 -4.59 -46.10 6.25
N SER A 89 -5.91 -45.99 6.30
CA SER A 89 -6.67 -46.05 7.55
C SER A 89 -6.60 -47.38 8.31
N LYS A 90 -5.91 -48.39 7.76
CA LYS A 90 -5.60 -49.65 8.42
C LYS A 90 -4.12 -49.76 8.83
N GLY A 91 -3.34 -48.68 8.60
CA GLY A 91 -1.91 -48.65 8.91
C GLY A 91 -1.01 -49.31 7.87
N VAL A 92 -1.51 -49.62 6.67
CA VAL A 92 -0.75 -50.25 5.60
C VAL A 92 -0.07 -49.23 4.74
N PHE A 93 1.23 -49.43 4.47
CA PHE A 93 2.01 -48.57 3.58
C PHE A 93 1.68 -48.88 2.11
N LYS A 94 1.46 -47.84 1.31
CA LYS A 94 1.21 -47.93 -0.13
C LYS A 94 2.01 -46.91 -0.89
N VAL A 95 2.85 -47.35 -1.81
CA VAL A 95 3.60 -46.43 -2.69
C VAL A 95 2.63 -45.87 -3.74
N LEU A 96 2.52 -44.56 -3.78
CA LEU A 96 1.70 -43.83 -4.76
C LEU A 96 2.50 -43.46 -6.00
N TYR A 97 3.75 -43.03 -5.79
CA TYR A 97 4.63 -42.60 -6.89
C TYR A 97 6.09 -42.69 -6.49
N VAL A 98 6.94 -43.12 -7.41
CA VAL A 98 8.41 -43.11 -7.26
C VAL A 98 9.03 -42.35 -8.44
N SER A 99 9.96 -41.46 -8.19
CA SER A 99 10.72 -40.73 -9.18
C SER A 99 12.20 -40.99 -9.03
N SER A 100 12.80 -41.57 -10.05
CA SER A 100 14.24 -41.76 -10.19
C SER A 100 14.65 -41.78 -11.68
N VAL A 101 15.89 -41.52 -11.99
CA VAL A 101 16.41 -41.62 -13.36
C VAL A 101 16.55 -43.09 -13.78
N GLU A 102 16.86 -43.97 -12.80
CA GLU A 102 17.08 -45.41 -13.02
C GLU A 102 15.85 -46.23 -12.65
N GLU A 103 15.29 -46.97 -13.59
CA GLU A 103 14.08 -47.75 -13.41
C GLU A 103 14.25 -48.89 -12.40
N THR A 104 15.44 -49.46 -12.29
CA THR A 104 15.76 -50.46 -11.30
C THR A 104 15.66 -49.95 -9.86
N LEU A 105 15.99 -48.70 -9.61
CA LEU A 105 15.81 -48.04 -8.31
C LEU A 105 14.34 -47.76 -7.99
N ILE A 106 13.50 -47.51 -9.01
CA ILE A 106 12.04 -47.35 -8.85
C ILE A 106 11.43 -48.66 -8.35
N GLN A 107 11.83 -49.80 -8.96
CA GLN A 107 11.32 -51.09 -8.54
C GLN A 107 11.79 -51.46 -7.15
N GLU A 108 13.07 -51.21 -6.82
CA GLU A 108 13.60 -51.50 -5.50
C GLU A 108 12.93 -50.68 -4.42
N ALA A 109 12.68 -49.39 -4.67
CA ALA A 109 11.91 -48.55 -3.73
C ALA A 109 10.53 -49.14 -3.43
N LYS A 110 9.79 -49.62 -4.44
CA LYS A 110 8.51 -50.28 -4.25
C LYS A 110 8.65 -51.57 -3.40
N ASN A 111 9.62 -52.41 -3.72
CA ASN A 111 9.92 -53.64 -2.98
C ASN A 111 10.20 -53.42 -1.51
N VAL A 112 10.92 -52.33 -1.18
CA VAL A 112 11.21 -51.95 0.21
C VAL A 112 9.97 -51.54 0.96
N PHE A 113 9.13 -50.70 0.33
CA PHE A 113 7.90 -50.24 0.96
C PHE A 113 6.86 -51.35 1.14
N ASP A 114 6.86 -52.36 0.30
CA ASP A 114 5.99 -53.56 0.45
C ASP A 114 6.39 -54.45 1.64
N LYS A 115 7.65 -54.25 2.19
CA LYS A 115 8.12 -54.99 3.36
C LYS A 115 7.76 -54.32 4.69
N PHE A 116 7.20 -53.08 4.68
CA PHE A 116 6.80 -52.44 5.93
C PHE A 116 5.68 -53.24 6.63
N SER A 117 5.84 -53.42 7.92
CA SER A 117 4.73 -53.96 8.74
C SER A 117 3.62 -52.97 8.93
N THR A 118 2.42 -53.44 9.20
CA THR A 118 1.29 -52.57 9.54
C THR A 118 1.54 -51.84 10.87
N ILE A 119 1.27 -50.54 10.89
CA ILE A 119 1.43 -49.70 12.08
C ILE A 119 0.09 -49.10 12.49
N GLU A 120 0.02 -48.40 13.64
CA GLU A 120 -1.19 -47.65 14.01
C GLU A 120 -1.42 -46.50 13.02
N PRO A 121 -2.58 -46.37 12.37
CA PRO A 121 -2.82 -45.34 11.38
C PRO A 121 -2.92 -43.95 12.01
N SER A 122 -2.74 -42.92 11.21
CA SER A 122 -3.05 -41.54 11.61
C SER A 122 -4.50 -41.41 12.05
N THR A 123 -4.75 -40.50 12.98
CA THR A 123 -6.13 -40.21 13.41
C THR A 123 -6.45 -38.73 13.24
N TYR A 124 -7.69 -38.46 12.83
CA TYR A 124 -8.27 -37.12 12.80
C TYR A 124 -9.50 -37.12 13.72
N ASP A 125 -9.49 -36.26 14.74
CA ASP A 125 -10.52 -36.25 15.81
C ASP A 125 -10.77 -37.66 16.41
N GLY A 126 -9.70 -38.47 16.57
CA GLY A 126 -9.75 -39.80 17.13
C GLY A 126 -10.23 -40.90 16.17
N ASN A 127 -10.56 -40.59 14.92
CA ASN A 127 -10.96 -41.54 13.91
C ASN A 127 -9.80 -41.93 13.00
N PRO A 128 -9.54 -43.20 12.71
CA PRO A 128 -8.51 -43.65 11.79
C PRO A 128 -8.69 -43.03 10.40
N THR A 129 -7.61 -42.45 9.87
CA THR A 129 -7.57 -41.80 8.55
C THR A 129 -6.33 -42.23 7.80
N TYR A 130 -6.24 -41.84 6.52
CA TYR A 130 -4.99 -41.99 5.75
C TYR A 130 -4.17 -40.72 5.77
N SER A 131 -2.84 -40.87 5.67
CA SER A 131 -1.92 -39.75 5.54
C SER A 131 -0.87 -40.01 4.48
N ARG A 132 -0.44 -38.97 3.77
CA ARG A 132 0.53 -39.05 2.68
C ARG A 132 1.84 -38.40 3.06
N PHE A 133 2.93 -39.09 2.71
CA PHE A 133 4.28 -38.70 3.07
C PHE A 133 5.21 -38.77 1.86
N ASN A 134 6.32 -38.06 1.93
CA ASN A 134 7.37 -38.19 0.95
C ASN A 134 8.71 -38.40 1.66
N ILE A 135 9.58 -39.23 1.05
CA ILE A 135 10.93 -39.46 1.49
C ILE A 135 11.90 -39.37 0.30
N THR A 136 13.12 -38.92 0.58
CA THR A 136 14.19 -38.86 -0.43
C THR A 136 15.31 -39.82 -0.02
N ILE A 137 15.64 -40.74 -0.88
CA ILE A 137 16.71 -41.75 -0.69
C ILE A 137 17.88 -41.30 -1.56
N SER A 138 19.04 -41.04 -0.96
CA SER A 138 20.28 -40.68 -1.67
C SER A 138 21.08 -41.92 -2.02
N ILE A 139 21.60 -42.01 -3.23
CA ILE A 139 22.51 -43.05 -3.67
C ILE A 139 23.90 -42.46 -3.89
N PRO A 140 24.95 -42.94 -3.28
CA PRO A 140 25.00 -44.10 -2.34
C PRO A 140 24.22 -43.83 -1.06
N LEU A 141 23.71 -44.90 -0.46
CA LEU A 141 22.98 -44.84 0.81
C LEU A 141 23.84 -44.26 1.89
N LYS A 142 23.31 -43.32 2.65
CA LYS A 142 23.97 -42.72 3.83
C LYS A 142 23.24 -43.13 5.09
N ASP A 143 23.98 -43.41 6.14
CA ASP A 143 23.38 -43.69 7.44
C ASP A 143 22.59 -42.47 7.93
N PRO A 144 21.34 -42.64 8.38
CA PRO A 144 20.53 -41.55 8.93
C PRO A 144 21.22 -40.79 10.07
N GLN A 145 22.05 -41.46 10.89
CA GLN A 145 22.80 -40.82 11.96
C GLN A 145 23.98 -39.97 11.44
N GLU A 146 24.61 -40.36 10.34
CA GLU A 146 25.65 -39.57 9.68
C GLU A 146 25.04 -38.30 9.01
N ILE A 147 23.86 -38.40 8.41
CA ILE A 147 23.16 -37.28 7.81
C ILE A 147 22.82 -36.20 8.85
N GLN A 148 22.39 -36.62 10.05
CA GLN A 148 22.14 -35.67 11.15
C GLN A 148 23.43 -35.01 11.64
N SER A 149 24.54 -35.76 11.72
CA SER A 149 25.85 -35.22 12.13
C SER A 149 26.47 -34.29 11.06
N GLU A 150 26.34 -34.60 9.77
CA GLU A 150 26.75 -33.75 8.66
C GLU A 150 25.90 -32.46 8.59
N ALA A 151 24.60 -32.53 8.84
CA ALA A 151 23.72 -31.36 8.90
C ALA A 151 24.10 -30.41 10.05
N VAL A 152 24.48 -30.95 11.23
CA VAL A 152 24.96 -30.17 12.37
C VAL A 152 26.35 -29.57 12.09
N ALA A 153 27.27 -30.34 11.48
CA ALA A 153 28.58 -29.85 11.09
C ALA A 153 28.54 -28.81 9.98
N THR A 154 27.69 -29.02 8.98
CA THR A 154 27.45 -28.03 7.89
C THR A 154 26.80 -26.75 8.42
N ALA A 155 25.87 -26.85 9.36
CA ALA A 155 25.30 -25.70 10.03
C ALA A 155 26.31 -24.89 10.87
N SER A 156 27.35 -25.57 11.43
CA SER A 156 28.43 -24.92 12.18
C SER A 156 29.48 -24.27 11.28
N ILE A 157 29.73 -24.79 10.10
CA ILE A 157 30.65 -24.22 9.10
C ILE A 157 29.99 -23.03 8.38
N LEU A 158 28.71 -23.12 8.11
CA LEU A 158 27.94 -22.02 7.51
C LEU A 158 27.74 -20.82 8.45
N LYS A 159 27.94 -20.97 9.76
CA LYS A 159 27.95 -19.83 10.70
C LYS A 159 29.10 -18.84 10.48
N ASN A 160 30.14 -19.21 9.78
CA ASN A 160 31.34 -18.37 9.55
C ASN A 160 31.43 -17.77 8.13
N VAL A 161 30.62 -18.23 7.19
CA VAL A 161 30.45 -17.59 5.90
C VAL A 161 29.10 -16.86 5.96
N LYS A 162 29.11 -15.55 6.17
CA LYS A 162 27.94 -14.73 5.86
C LYS A 162 27.76 -14.79 4.34
N PRO A 163 26.89 -15.64 3.78
CA PRO A 163 26.40 -15.40 2.46
C PRO A 163 25.62 -14.11 2.58
N ALA A 164 25.66 -13.27 1.57
CA ALA A 164 24.66 -12.23 1.38
C ALA A 164 23.34 -12.97 1.06
N LEU A 165 22.75 -13.62 2.06
CA LEU A 165 21.41 -14.16 2.03
C LEU A 165 20.51 -12.96 1.87
N THR A 166 20.09 -12.75 0.64
CA THR A 166 19.13 -11.73 0.32
C THR A 166 17.80 -12.21 0.91
N GLU A 167 17.11 -11.33 1.59
CA GLU A 167 15.77 -11.60 2.14
C GLU A 167 14.77 -12.09 1.08
N LEU A 168 15.07 -11.82 -0.20
CA LEU A 168 14.32 -12.36 -1.34
C LEU A 168 14.38 -13.89 -1.44
N ASP A 169 15.43 -14.52 -0.93
CA ASP A 169 15.61 -15.96 -0.98
C ASP A 169 15.19 -16.62 0.35
N ASN A 170 15.38 -15.90 1.49
CA ASN A 170 14.94 -16.33 2.82
C ASN A 170 14.34 -15.15 3.59
N ILE A 171 13.01 -15.05 3.60
CA ILE A 171 12.29 -13.99 4.31
C ILE A 171 12.32 -14.32 5.81
N VAL A 172 13.18 -13.63 6.55
CA VAL A 172 13.19 -13.67 8.02
C VAL A 172 12.34 -12.50 8.53
N TYR A 173 11.23 -12.81 9.17
CA TYR A 173 10.37 -11.81 9.81
C TYR A 173 10.85 -11.52 11.23
N GLY A 174 11.24 -10.27 11.52
CA GLY A 174 11.44 -9.81 12.89
C GLY A 174 10.10 -9.72 13.61
N LYS A 175 10.01 -10.30 14.81
CA LYS A 175 8.84 -10.08 15.71
C LYS A 175 9.24 -9.10 16.80
N PHE A 176 8.50 -8.00 16.90
CA PHE A 176 8.67 -7.03 17.96
C PHE A 176 7.47 -7.10 18.90
N ASN A 177 7.69 -7.52 20.13
CA ASN A 177 6.63 -7.76 21.10
C ASN A 177 5.84 -6.48 21.44
N ASN A 178 4.94 -6.10 20.53
CA ASN A 178 3.97 -5.02 20.69
C ASN A 178 2.80 -5.24 19.71
N PRO A 179 1.57 -5.44 20.21
CA PRO A 179 0.41 -5.78 19.38
C PRO A 179 0.11 -4.78 18.26
N GLN A 180 0.28 -3.47 18.50
CA GLN A 180 0.06 -2.44 17.49
C GLN A 180 1.05 -2.57 16.33
N PHE A 181 2.34 -2.74 16.64
CA PHE A 181 3.41 -2.75 15.63
C PHE A 181 3.53 -4.08 14.89
N GLU A 182 2.85 -5.12 15.34
CA GLU A 182 2.75 -6.42 14.66
C GLU A 182 1.44 -6.58 13.87
N SER A 183 0.52 -5.61 13.98
CA SER A 183 -0.80 -5.68 13.38
C SER A 183 -0.81 -5.36 11.89
N HIS A 184 -1.84 -5.82 11.18
CA HIS A 184 -2.13 -5.47 9.79
C HIS A 184 -2.89 -4.13 9.67
N LEU A 185 -2.86 -3.30 10.70
CA LEU A 185 -3.38 -1.95 10.67
C LEU A 185 -2.55 -1.05 9.77
N ASN A 186 -3.21 -0.19 9.01
CA ASN A 186 -2.51 0.79 8.17
C ASN A 186 -1.74 1.81 9.03
N VAL A 187 -0.48 2.03 8.68
CA VAL A 187 0.30 3.15 9.21
C VAL A 187 -0.24 4.45 8.59
N PRO A 188 -0.59 5.48 9.37
CA PRO A 188 -1.05 6.75 8.83
C PRO A 188 -0.07 7.31 7.80
N PHE A 189 -0.56 7.62 6.59
CA PHE A 189 0.30 8.05 5.51
C PHE A 189 0.60 9.54 5.57
N SER A 190 1.80 9.86 6.01
CA SER A 190 2.42 11.17 5.88
C SER A 190 3.82 11.01 5.33
N HIS A 191 4.20 11.81 4.33
CA HIS A 191 5.54 11.75 3.72
C HIS A 191 6.65 11.99 4.74
N SER A 192 6.44 12.86 5.72
CA SER A 192 7.44 13.15 6.77
C SER A 192 7.55 11.99 7.76
N TYR A 193 6.43 11.33 8.10
CA TYR A 193 6.46 10.16 8.98
C TYR A 193 7.10 8.95 8.29
N TYR A 194 6.74 8.70 7.03
CA TYR A 194 7.29 7.58 6.24
C TYR A 194 8.79 7.74 5.97
N ALA A 195 9.30 8.98 5.86
CA ALA A 195 10.73 9.22 5.66
C ALA A 195 11.61 8.65 6.78
N GLN A 196 11.06 8.45 8.00
CA GLN A 196 11.80 7.90 9.14
C GLN A 196 12.23 6.45 8.93
N PHE A 197 11.42 5.65 8.23
CA PHE A 197 11.71 4.22 7.97
C PHE A 197 11.94 3.89 6.49
N ASP A 198 11.84 4.86 5.58
CA ASP A 198 11.99 4.66 4.14
C ASP A 198 13.35 4.04 3.78
N SER A 199 14.44 4.49 4.43
CA SER A 199 15.78 3.90 4.25
C SER A 199 15.82 2.41 4.64
N ALA A 200 15.22 2.03 5.76
CA ALA A 200 15.20 0.64 6.22
C ALA A 200 14.40 -0.26 5.27
N LEU A 201 13.27 0.24 4.77
CA LEU A 201 12.44 -0.49 3.80
C LEU A 201 13.11 -0.66 2.44
N ASN A 202 14.07 0.18 2.08
CA ASN A 202 14.72 0.21 0.76
C ASN A 202 16.13 -0.36 0.75
N GLN A 203 16.53 -1.14 1.76
CA GLN A 203 17.81 -1.85 1.74
C GLN A 203 17.90 -2.84 0.57
N VAL A 204 19.11 -3.01 0.00
CA VAL A 204 19.36 -3.99 -1.06
C VAL A 204 19.02 -5.39 -0.53
N GLY A 205 18.26 -6.15 -1.28
CA GLY A 205 17.81 -7.48 -0.88
C GLY A 205 16.50 -7.52 -0.08
N SER A 206 15.97 -6.38 0.40
CA SER A 206 14.67 -6.38 1.07
C SER A 206 13.54 -6.76 0.12
N ASN A 207 12.63 -7.64 0.57
CA ASN A 207 11.44 -8.05 -0.18
C ASN A 207 10.23 -7.18 0.18
N ASN A 208 10.40 -5.87 -0.01
CA ASN A 208 9.35 -4.88 0.27
C ASN A 208 8.81 -4.25 -1.01
N HIS A 209 7.54 -3.83 -0.97
CA HIS A 209 6.79 -3.26 -2.08
C HIS A 209 6.37 -1.82 -1.76
N THR A 210 7.36 -0.90 -1.71
CA THR A 210 7.19 0.46 -1.20
C THR A 210 6.33 1.37 -2.06
N ALA A 211 6.01 0.99 -3.28
CA ALA A 211 5.12 1.78 -4.12
C ALA A 211 3.65 1.69 -3.68
N SER A 212 3.20 0.62 -3.02
CA SER A 212 1.81 0.46 -2.56
C SER A 212 1.63 0.97 -1.13
N LYS A 213 0.95 2.09 -0.94
CA LYS A 213 0.71 2.76 0.35
C LYS A 213 -0.79 2.95 0.61
N PRO A 214 -1.22 3.07 1.89
CA PRO A 214 -0.43 2.98 3.11
C PRO A 214 0.12 1.58 3.37
N TYR A 215 1.28 1.49 4.06
CA TYR A 215 1.84 0.23 4.57
C TYR A 215 1.07 -0.23 5.80
N THR A 216 1.09 -1.52 6.07
CA THR A 216 0.68 -2.03 7.38
C THR A 216 1.83 -1.95 8.39
N TYR A 217 1.52 -1.88 9.69
CA TYR A 217 2.55 -1.95 10.73
C TYR A 217 3.38 -3.24 10.62
N ALA A 218 2.74 -4.37 10.29
CA ALA A 218 3.42 -5.64 10.06
C ALA A 218 4.43 -5.58 8.91
N GLU A 219 4.14 -4.84 7.82
CA GLU A 219 5.09 -4.64 6.72
C GLU A 219 6.30 -3.81 7.15
N VAL A 220 6.07 -2.72 7.90
CA VAL A 220 7.15 -1.84 8.38
C VAL A 220 8.02 -2.56 9.41
N SER A 221 7.41 -3.28 10.34
CA SER A 221 8.10 -3.93 11.46
C SER A 221 9.01 -5.08 11.06
N LYS A 222 8.91 -5.56 9.82
CA LYS A 222 9.89 -6.50 9.27
C LYS A 222 11.29 -5.91 9.17
N TYR A 223 11.40 -4.60 8.92
CA TYR A 223 12.64 -3.91 8.57
C TYR A 223 13.02 -2.81 9.53
N TYR A 224 12.04 -2.26 10.27
CA TYR A 224 12.23 -1.11 11.16
C TYR A 224 11.49 -1.31 12.48
N ASN A 225 12.24 -1.29 13.58
CA ASN A 225 11.69 -1.51 14.92
C ASN A 225 11.09 -0.21 15.48
N LEU A 226 9.82 0.06 15.11
CA LEU A 226 9.08 1.24 15.57
C LEU A 226 9.04 1.38 17.10
N LYS A 227 8.91 0.28 17.83
CA LYS A 227 8.91 0.28 19.29
C LYS A 227 10.24 0.76 19.84
N ALA A 228 11.35 0.18 19.37
CA ALA A 228 12.69 0.55 19.85
C ALA A 228 13.03 2.01 19.53
N GLU A 229 12.62 2.51 18.34
CA GLU A 229 12.84 3.90 17.97
C GLU A 229 12.01 4.85 18.85
N ASN A 230 10.77 4.51 19.15
CA ASN A 230 9.94 5.28 20.06
C ASN A 230 10.50 5.27 21.50
N GLU A 231 11.03 4.12 21.95
CA GLU A 231 11.68 4.01 23.28
C GLU A 231 12.92 4.93 23.40
N LYS A 232 13.76 5.02 22.34
CA LYS A 232 14.90 5.94 22.31
C LYS A 232 14.51 7.42 22.49
N LEU A 233 13.29 7.75 22.06
CA LEU A 233 12.75 9.11 22.10
C LEU A 233 12.01 9.41 23.41
N LYS A 234 11.80 8.45 24.31
CA LYS A 234 11.09 8.68 25.58
C LYS A 234 11.80 9.69 26.46
N LYS A 235 11.02 10.58 27.05
CA LYS A 235 11.48 11.49 28.11
C LYS A 235 11.32 10.81 29.48
N ASN A 236 12.27 11.00 30.36
CA ASN A 236 12.16 10.54 31.73
C ASN A 236 11.14 11.43 32.49
N THR A 237 9.90 10.97 32.57
CA THR A 237 8.78 11.66 33.21
C THR A 237 7.97 10.68 34.03
N THR A 238 7.56 11.07 35.22
CA THR A 238 6.82 10.20 36.18
C THR A 238 5.34 10.57 36.31
N GLY A 239 5.00 11.86 36.13
CA GLY A 239 3.63 12.33 36.24
C GLY A 239 2.73 11.79 35.12
N TRP A 240 1.46 11.43 35.45
CA TRP A 240 0.51 10.87 34.47
C TRP A 240 0.35 11.78 33.22
N TRP A 241 0.06 13.08 33.42
CA TRP A 241 -0.09 14.05 32.34
C TRP A 241 1.19 14.19 31.51
N SER A 242 2.34 14.21 32.16
CA SER A 242 3.63 14.34 31.49
C SER A 242 3.94 13.11 30.62
N ARG A 243 3.67 11.89 31.12
CA ARG A 243 3.82 10.68 30.31
C ARG A 243 2.90 10.69 29.10
N LYS A 244 1.62 11.04 29.27
CA LYS A 244 0.63 11.10 28.17
C LYS A 244 0.98 12.16 27.12
N LEU A 245 1.46 13.31 27.54
CA LEU A 245 1.85 14.37 26.63
C LEU A 245 3.13 14.02 25.81
N TRP A 246 4.09 13.34 26.43
CA TRP A 246 5.41 13.19 25.83
C TRP A 246 5.71 11.79 25.28
N ASN A 247 5.12 10.74 25.79
CA ASN A 247 5.62 9.38 25.59
C ASN A 247 4.57 8.32 25.23
N GLU A 248 3.31 8.52 25.58
CA GLU A 248 2.30 7.44 25.58
C GLU A 248 1.03 7.84 24.81
N ASN A 249 0.26 6.83 24.40
CA ASN A 249 -1.12 7.04 23.99
C ASN A 249 -1.94 7.60 25.14
N ILE A 250 -2.95 8.43 24.86
CA ILE A 250 -3.85 8.96 25.91
C ILE A 250 -4.59 7.81 26.57
N VAL A 251 -5.25 6.95 25.78
CA VAL A 251 -5.85 5.72 26.24
C VAL A 251 -5.19 4.56 25.53
N GLU A 252 -4.80 3.56 26.29
CA GLU A 252 -4.30 2.28 25.77
C GLU A 252 -4.89 1.17 26.64
N ILE A 253 -5.62 0.27 26.00
CA ILE A 253 -6.27 -0.87 26.64
C ILE A 253 -5.80 -2.11 25.92
N GLN A 254 -5.34 -3.10 26.67
CA GLN A 254 -4.97 -4.41 26.14
C GLN A 254 -5.56 -5.48 27.03
N GLY A 255 -6.25 -6.45 26.46
CA GLY A 255 -6.77 -7.63 27.10
C GLY A 255 -6.42 -8.88 26.33
N ASP A 256 -6.97 -10.01 26.75
CA ASP A 256 -6.80 -11.26 26.04
C ASP A 256 -7.53 -11.21 24.69
N GLY A 257 -6.76 -11.32 23.60
CA GLY A 257 -7.29 -11.28 22.25
C GLY A 257 -7.74 -9.91 21.72
N TYR A 258 -7.48 -8.80 22.42
CA TYR A 258 -7.77 -7.46 21.87
C TYR A 258 -6.83 -6.38 22.43
N TRP A 259 -6.69 -5.32 21.64
CA TRP A 259 -6.07 -4.07 22.09
C TRP A 259 -6.77 -2.88 21.44
N LEU A 260 -6.71 -1.74 22.12
CA LEU A 260 -7.30 -0.49 21.68
C LEU A 260 -6.44 0.68 22.09
N THR A 261 -6.24 1.65 21.20
CA THR A 261 -5.66 2.95 21.50
C THR A 261 -6.60 4.07 21.07
N LEU A 262 -6.70 5.12 21.88
CA LEU A 262 -7.46 6.31 21.55
C LEU A 262 -6.60 7.53 21.83
N ASN A 263 -6.46 8.37 20.81
CA ASN A 263 -5.66 9.58 20.86
C ASN A 263 -6.44 10.77 20.30
N PRO A 264 -6.28 11.98 20.88
CA PRO A 264 -6.78 13.19 20.26
C PRO A 264 -5.94 13.53 19.02
N ILE A 265 -6.58 14.14 18.03
CA ILE A 265 -5.95 14.74 16.87
C ILE A 265 -6.08 16.24 16.97
N PHE A 266 -4.96 16.92 16.76
CA PHE A 266 -4.88 18.37 16.71
C PHE A 266 -4.17 18.83 15.43
N ASP A 267 -4.64 19.93 14.86
CA ASP A 267 -3.90 20.79 13.97
C ASP A 267 -4.29 22.24 14.30
N LEU A 268 -3.54 22.83 15.22
CA LEU A 268 -3.78 24.17 15.74
C LEU A 268 -2.66 25.07 15.25
N GLN A 269 -2.96 26.00 14.34
CA GLN A 269 -1.99 26.89 13.74
C GLN A 269 -2.49 28.32 13.76
N GLY A 270 -1.58 29.24 13.91
CA GLY A 270 -1.77 30.66 13.65
C GLY A 270 -0.69 31.16 12.71
N GLY A 271 -1.04 32.07 11.80
CA GLY A 271 -0.08 32.55 10.82
C GLY A 271 -0.48 33.84 10.14
N ILE A 272 0.38 34.27 9.24
CA ILE A 272 0.21 35.46 8.41
C ILE A 272 0.60 35.09 6.99
N ALA A 273 -0.29 35.43 6.04
CA ALA A 273 0.02 35.35 4.62
C ALA A 273 0.01 36.75 4.01
N THR A 274 0.94 37.01 3.11
CA THR A 274 1.08 38.26 2.40
C THR A 274 1.19 38.00 0.91
N ALA A 275 0.30 38.59 0.15
CA ALA A 275 0.36 38.70 -1.30
C ALA A 275 0.14 40.19 -1.65
N ASN A 276 -1.00 40.54 -2.22
CA ASN A 276 -1.38 41.96 -2.40
C ASN A 276 -1.76 42.63 -1.07
N ASN A 277 -2.34 41.86 -0.16
CA ASN A 277 -2.71 42.29 1.19
C ASN A 277 -2.21 41.27 2.20
N GLN A 278 -2.04 41.73 3.44
CA GLN A 278 -1.71 40.90 4.57
C GLN A 278 -2.98 40.33 5.20
N ILE A 279 -3.08 39.02 5.32
CA ILE A 279 -4.18 38.34 5.99
C ILE A 279 -3.67 37.47 7.15
N LYS A 280 -4.48 37.37 8.20
CA LYS A 280 -4.25 36.44 9.30
C LYS A 280 -4.83 35.09 8.92
N THR A 281 -4.01 34.07 8.97
CA THR A 281 -4.39 32.68 8.70
C THR A 281 -4.52 31.90 10.01
N PHE A 282 -5.34 30.88 10.01
CA PHE A 282 -5.45 29.94 11.12
C PHE A 282 -5.94 28.58 10.63
N VAL A 283 -5.57 27.53 11.34
CA VAL A 283 -6.17 26.20 11.26
C VAL A 283 -6.51 25.79 12.69
N ASN A 284 -7.71 25.26 12.88
CA ASN A 284 -8.23 24.80 14.17
C ASN A 284 -8.93 23.47 13.95
N THR A 285 -8.13 22.39 13.90
CA THR A 285 -8.59 21.02 13.77
C THR A 285 -8.62 20.35 15.13
N ARG A 286 -9.73 19.69 15.44
CA ARG A 286 -9.93 18.91 16.66
C ARG A 286 -10.62 17.60 16.31
N GLY A 287 -10.06 16.51 16.78
CA GLY A 287 -10.57 15.20 16.49
C GLY A 287 -10.03 14.10 17.37
N ILE A 288 -10.35 12.89 16.98
CA ILE A 288 -9.91 11.66 17.64
C ILE A 288 -9.44 10.64 16.63
N ASN A 289 -8.46 9.86 17.01
CA ASN A 289 -8.04 8.65 16.31
C ASN A 289 -8.22 7.45 17.25
N LEU A 290 -8.96 6.47 16.78
CA LEU A 290 -9.20 5.19 17.43
C LEU A 290 -8.58 4.09 16.58
N GLN A 291 -7.73 3.26 17.20
CA GLN A 291 -7.09 2.12 16.54
C GLN A 291 -7.20 0.89 17.42
N GLY A 292 -7.34 -0.27 16.82
CA GLY A 292 -7.39 -1.50 17.60
C GLY A 292 -7.39 -2.76 16.76
N ALA A 293 -7.31 -3.90 17.44
CA ALA A 293 -7.46 -5.21 16.85
C ALA A 293 -8.28 -6.12 17.74
N LEU A 294 -9.01 -7.03 17.12
CA LEU A 294 -9.76 -8.12 17.73
C LEU A 294 -9.18 -9.45 17.20
N GLY A 295 -8.55 -10.20 18.10
CA GLY A 295 -7.72 -11.33 17.71
C GLY A 295 -6.51 -10.90 16.89
N SER A 296 -5.99 -11.83 16.09
CA SER A 296 -4.87 -11.59 15.17
C SER A 296 -5.30 -11.19 13.76
N GLN A 297 -6.58 -11.32 13.43
CA GLN A 297 -7.08 -11.23 12.07
C GLN A 297 -7.84 -9.93 11.76
N VAL A 298 -8.47 -9.30 12.75
CA VAL A 298 -9.30 -8.12 12.52
C VAL A 298 -8.63 -6.89 13.14
N CYS A 299 -8.32 -5.92 12.31
CA CYS A 299 -7.78 -4.62 12.73
C CYS A 299 -8.68 -3.50 12.22
N PHE A 300 -8.80 -2.42 12.99
CA PHE A 300 -9.59 -1.26 12.60
C PHE A 300 -8.94 0.04 13.02
N THR A 301 -9.15 1.08 12.22
CA THR A 301 -8.83 2.45 12.57
C THR A 301 -9.98 3.37 12.19
N THR A 302 -10.20 4.39 12.98
CA THR A 302 -11.13 5.47 12.68
C THR A 302 -10.50 6.79 13.11
N THR A 303 -10.45 7.73 12.19
CA THR A 303 -9.97 9.09 12.40
C THR A 303 -11.10 10.04 12.05
N VAL A 304 -11.57 10.81 13.04
CA VAL A 304 -12.64 11.79 12.83
C VAL A 304 -12.17 13.12 13.39
N PHE A 305 -12.27 14.16 12.58
CA PHE A 305 -11.99 15.52 13.03
C PHE A 305 -12.87 16.56 12.34
N GLU A 306 -12.99 17.69 12.97
CA GLU A 306 -13.63 18.91 12.44
C GLU A 306 -12.60 20.02 12.41
N SER A 307 -12.60 20.78 11.34
CA SER A 307 -11.60 21.80 11.06
C SER A 307 -12.27 23.12 10.70
N GLN A 308 -11.76 24.19 11.30
CA GLN A 308 -12.07 25.56 10.91
C GLN A 308 -10.77 26.23 10.46
N ALA A 309 -10.74 26.76 9.25
CA ALA A 309 -9.49 27.30 8.71
C ALA A 309 -9.69 28.49 7.80
N ARG A 310 -8.73 29.40 7.84
CA ARG A 310 -8.45 30.43 6.83
C ARG A 310 -7.03 30.23 6.34
N PHE A 311 -6.87 29.95 5.06
CA PHE A 311 -5.58 29.71 4.44
C PHE A 311 -5.06 30.99 3.74
N ALA A 312 -3.91 30.89 3.08
CA ALA A 312 -3.41 31.93 2.20
C ALA A 312 -4.34 32.15 1.00
N ASP A 313 -4.39 33.37 0.44
CA ASP A 313 -5.34 33.75 -0.61
C ASP A 313 -5.29 32.86 -1.84
N TYR A 314 -4.11 32.50 -2.31
CA TYR A 314 -3.97 31.61 -3.47
C TYR A 314 -4.60 30.24 -3.24
N PHE A 315 -4.48 29.70 -2.01
CA PHE A 315 -5.06 28.41 -1.64
C PHE A 315 -6.59 28.50 -1.52
N ASN A 316 -7.09 29.57 -0.91
CA ASN A 316 -8.53 29.82 -0.81
C ASN A 316 -9.16 29.95 -2.21
N ARG A 317 -8.53 30.69 -3.14
CA ARG A 317 -8.99 30.81 -4.52
C ARG A 317 -9.02 29.46 -5.25
N TYR A 318 -7.99 28.63 -5.07
CA TYR A 318 -7.98 27.29 -5.64
C TYR A 318 -9.11 26.43 -5.05
N ALA A 319 -9.31 26.43 -3.74
CA ALA A 319 -10.40 25.71 -3.09
C ALA A 319 -11.79 26.15 -3.60
N GLN A 320 -11.97 27.45 -3.86
CA GLN A 320 -13.19 28.02 -4.42
C GLN A 320 -13.39 27.66 -5.91
N SER A 321 -12.32 27.57 -6.70
CA SER A 321 -12.39 27.23 -8.12
C SER A 321 -12.86 25.81 -8.37
N ILE A 322 -12.66 24.91 -7.42
CA ILE A 322 -13.11 23.50 -7.47
C ILE A 322 -14.38 23.24 -6.66
N LYS A 323 -15.14 24.28 -6.29
CA LYS A 323 -16.36 24.15 -5.49
C LYS A 323 -17.39 23.20 -6.09
N PRO A 324 -18.20 22.52 -5.24
CA PRO A 324 -19.24 21.62 -5.73
C PRO A 324 -20.50 22.37 -6.12
N ALA A 325 -21.40 21.71 -6.84
CA ALA A 325 -22.78 22.16 -6.98
C ALA A 325 -23.48 22.22 -5.62
N GLY A 326 -24.55 23.04 -5.52
CA GLY A 326 -25.43 23.05 -4.34
C GLY A 326 -25.10 24.10 -3.28
N GLY A 327 -24.29 25.13 -3.61
CA GLY A 327 -24.10 26.32 -2.78
C GLY A 327 -23.00 26.27 -1.72
N ASN A 328 -22.28 25.13 -1.57
CA ASN A 328 -21.08 25.10 -0.75
C ASN A 328 -19.96 25.92 -1.43
N PRO A 329 -19.19 26.75 -0.67
CA PRO A 329 -18.28 27.73 -1.24
C PRO A 329 -16.99 27.14 -1.81
N ALA A 330 -16.56 25.97 -1.31
CA ALA A 330 -15.24 25.43 -1.63
C ALA A 330 -15.17 23.91 -1.43
N ILE A 331 -14.15 23.32 -2.03
CA ILE A 331 -13.59 22.01 -1.63
C ILE A 331 -12.16 22.25 -1.13
N ILE A 332 -11.88 21.87 0.11
CA ILE A 332 -10.52 21.93 0.64
C ILE A 332 -9.73 20.75 0.05
N PRO A 333 -8.64 21.03 -0.69
CA PRO A 333 -7.84 20.00 -1.35
C PRO A 333 -7.40 18.88 -0.42
N GLY A 334 -7.63 17.63 -0.84
CA GLY A 334 -7.32 16.43 -0.06
C GLY A 334 -8.27 16.15 1.11
N MET A 335 -9.17 17.09 1.46
CA MET A 335 -10.08 16.97 2.61
C MET A 335 -11.53 16.75 2.17
N GLY A 336 -12.16 17.73 1.58
CA GLY A 336 -13.55 17.60 1.14
C GLY A 336 -14.32 18.89 1.05
N ILE A 337 -15.63 18.77 0.91
CA ILE A 337 -16.56 19.89 0.76
C ILE A 337 -16.59 20.68 2.08
N ALA A 338 -16.47 22.00 1.95
CA ALA A 338 -16.46 22.94 3.07
C ALA A 338 -17.68 23.85 3.04
N LYS A 339 -18.07 24.33 4.22
CA LYS A 339 -19.07 25.39 4.43
C LYS A 339 -18.36 26.69 4.78
N ASP A 340 -19.08 27.81 4.63
CA ASP A 340 -18.59 29.09 5.13
C ASP A 340 -18.50 29.10 6.66
N PHE A 341 -17.42 29.69 7.16
CA PHE A 341 -17.21 29.96 8.57
C PHE A 341 -16.74 31.39 8.77
N LYS A 342 -17.57 32.22 9.41
CA LYS A 342 -17.30 33.66 9.58
C LYS A 342 -17.00 34.33 8.22
N SER A 343 -16.14 35.35 8.23
CA SER A 343 -15.66 35.99 7.00
C SER A 343 -14.44 35.25 6.48
N ASP A 344 -14.45 34.82 5.21
CA ASP A 344 -13.30 34.28 4.48
C ASP A 344 -12.61 33.06 5.12
N ALA A 345 -13.35 32.23 5.83
CA ALA A 345 -12.88 31.01 6.42
C ALA A 345 -13.85 29.85 6.11
N TYR A 346 -13.37 28.64 6.31
CA TYR A 346 -14.08 27.41 5.97
C TYR A 346 -14.26 26.52 7.19
N ASP A 347 -15.35 25.77 7.23
CA ASP A 347 -15.65 24.72 8.17
C ASP A 347 -15.83 23.41 7.41
N PHE A 348 -15.02 22.40 7.73
CA PHE A 348 -15.01 21.12 7.03
C PHE A 348 -14.69 19.96 7.97
N PRO A 349 -15.52 18.91 7.98
CA PRO A 349 -15.25 17.68 8.69
C PRO A 349 -14.46 16.71 7.82
N LEU A 350 -13.68 15.82 8.45
CA LEU A 350 -13.14 14.63 7.82
C LEU A 350 -13.38 13.41 8.71
N ALA A 351 -13.79 12.31 8.08
CA ALA A 351 -13.85 11.00 8.72
C ALA A 351 -13.17 9.99 7.80
N GLU A 352 -12.11 9.36 8.27
CA GLU A 352 -11.46 8.24 7.59
C GLU A 352 -11.57 7.00 8.48
N ALA A 353 -11.82 5.86 7.88
CA ALA A 353 -11.92 4.60 8.59
C ALA A 353 -11.38 3.45 7.73
N ASN A 354 -10.83 2.45 8.37
CA ASN A 354 -10.36 1.24 7.71
C ASN A 354 -10.63 0.04 8.61
N LEU A 355 -11.20 -1.00 8.04
CA LEU A 355 -11.34 -2.33 8.63
C LEU A 355 -10.51 -3.31 7.79
N THR A 356 -9.53 -3.94 8.40
CA THR A 356 -8.67 -4.93 7.77
C THR A 356 -8.99 -6.32 8.32
N TYR A 357 -9.22 -7.27 7.44
CA TYR A 357 -9.34 -8.69 7.76
C TYR A 357 -8.21 -9.47 7.09
N THR A 358 -7.32 -10.03 7.90
CA THR A 358 -6.23 -10.89 7.46
C THR A 358 -6.76 -12.31 7.34
N ALA A 359 -7.16 -12.71 6.11
CA ALA A 359 -7.74 -14.03 5.87
C ALA A 359 -6.70 -15.14 6.08
N ASN A 360 -5.45 -14.90 5.68
CA ASN A 360 -4.32 -15.80 5.89
C ASN A 360 -3.01 -15.03 5.66
N LYS A 361 -1.86 -15.71 5.74
CA LYS A 361 -0.53 -15.11 5.55
C LYS A 361 -0.27 -14.45 4.18
N PHE A 362 -1.17 -14.65 3.22
CA PHE A 362 -1.03 -14.14 1.85
C PHE A 362 -2.02 -13.03 1.52
N ILE A 363 -3.19 -13.01 2.16
CA ILE A 363 -4.34 -12.19 1.74
C ILE A 363 -4.84 -11.32 2.89
N ASP A 364 -4.82 -10.02 2.67
CA ASP A 364 -5.48 -9.02 3.50
C ASP A 364 -6.63 -8.37 2.71
N LEU A 365 -7.80 -8.31 3.31
CA LEU A 365 -8.98 -7.64 2.79
C LEU A 365 -9.21 -6.36 3.60
N GLN A 366 -9.42 -5.24 2.93
CA GLN A 366 -9.66 -3.95 3.57
C GLN A 366 -10.95 -3.33 3.04
N LEU A 367 -11.83 -2.93 3.94
CA LEU A 367 -12.96 -2.07 3.65
C LEU A 367 -12.68 -0.72 4.32
N GLY A 368 -12.70 0.37 3.54
CA GLY A 368 -12.32 1.65 4.09
C GLY A 368 -13.02 2.83 3.45
N TYR A 369 -12.90 3.95 4.12
CA TYR A 369 -13.13 5.31 3.61
C TYR A 369 -11.85 6.10 3.87
N GLY A 370 -11.14 6.45 2.80
CA GLY A 370 -9.80 7.03 2.92
C GLY A 370 -9.13 7.22 1.57
N ARG A 371 -7.81 7.29 1.56
CA ARG A 371 -6.99 7.54 0.37
C ARG A 371 -5.94 6.47 0.21
N ASN A 372 -5.56 6.20 -1.03
CA ASN A 372 -4.46 5.30 -1.38
C ASN A 372 -3.40 6.08 -2.17
N PHE A 373 -2.21 5.48 -2.30
CA PHE A 373 -1.11 6.08 -3.04
C PHE A 373 -0.27 4.97 -3.69
N ILE A 374 -0.02 5.09 -4.99
CA ILE A 374 0.82 4.15 -5.75
C ILE A 374 2.02 4.90 -6.33
N GLY A 375 3.18 4.72 -5.72
CA GLY A 375 4.44 5.32 -6.15
C GLY A 375 5.50 5.33 -5.07
N ASP A 376 6.77 5.47 -5.47
CA ASP A 376 7.93 5.65 -4.58
C ASP A 376 8.30 7.14 -4.42
N GLY A 377 7.64 8.01 -5.19
CA GLY A 377 7.87 9.45 -5.24
C GLY A 377 7.17 10.26 -4.15
N TYR A 378 7.38 11.58 -4.23
CA TYR A 378 6.58 12.57 -3.51
C TYR A 378 5.22 12.79 -4.18
N ARG A 379 5.19 12.77 -5.54
CA ARG A 379 3.98 12.72 -6.34
C ARG A 379 3.71 11.31 -6.82
N SER A 380 2.50 11.09 -7.29
CA SER A 380 2.17 9.94 -8.11
C SER A 380 1.42 10.39 -9.37
N LEU A 381 1.80 9.81 -10.51
CA LEU A 381 1.05 9.95 -11.76
C LEU A 381 -0.06 8.89 -11.87
N LEU A 382 -0.02 7.83 -11.04
CA LEU A 382 -0.94 6.69 -11.11
C LEU A 382 -2.11 6.87 -10.16
N GLU A 383 -1.89 6.80 -8.87
CA GLU A 383 -2.88 7.04 -7.81
C GLU A 383 -2.22 7.83 -6.68
N SER A 384 -2.78 8.99 -6.35
CA SER A 384 -2.27 9.89 -5.32
C SER A 384 -3.29 10.13 -4.20
N ASP A 385 -2.81 10.63 -3.07
CA ASP A 385 -3.62 11.05 -1.93
C ASP A 385 -4.05 12.54 -2.00
N GLY A 386 -3.90 13.16 -3.17
CA GLY A 386 -4.24 14.57 -3.38
C GLY A 386 -5.74 14.85 -3.44
N ALA A 387 -6.57 13.86 -3.77
CA ALA A 387 -8.02 13.99 -3.80
C ALA A 387 -8.64 13.75 -2.41
N SER A 388 -9.91 14.14 -2.25
CA SER A 388 -10.72 13.86 -1.06
C SER A 388 -10.84 12.35 -0.82
N PRO A 389 -11.02 11.88 0.42
CA PRO A 389 -11.25 10.48 0.72
C PRO A 389 -12.48 9.91 0.03
N TYR A 390 -12.44 8.62 -0.31
CA TYR A 390 -13.49 7.86 -0.97
C TYR A 390 -13.69 6.49 -0.33
N PRO A 391 -14.89 5.90 -0.41
CA PRO A 391 -15.11 4.50 -0.04
C PRO A 391 -14.32 3.58 -0.95
N TYR A 392 -13.69 2.55 -0.38
CA TYR A 392 -13.00 1.54 -1.17
C TYR A 392 -13.08 0.15 -0.54
N PHE A 393 -12.99 -0.87 -1.40
CA PHE A 393 -12.65 -2.23 -1.03
C PHE A 393 -11.31 -2.56 -1.67
N LYS A 394 -10.35 -3.03 -0.86
CA LYS A 394 -9.00 -3.37 -1.31
C LYS A 394 -8.61 -4.76 -0.87
N MET A 395 -8.04 -5.53 -1.79
CA MET A 395 -7.44 -6.83 -1.54
C MET A 395 -5.95 -6.78 -1.83
N ASN A 396 -5.13 -7.06 -0.83
CA ASN A 396 -3.69 -7.23 -0.99
C ASN A 396 -3.35 -8.71 -0.95
N THR A 397 -2.67 -9.19 -1.97
CA THR A 397 -2.15 -10.56 -2.04
C THR A 397 -0.63 -10.52 -2.08
N ASN A 398 0.03 -11.06 -1.05
CA ASN A 398 1.48 -11.09 -0.91
C ASN A 398 1.96 -12.53 -0.98
N PHE A 399 2.77 -12.87 -1.96
CA PHE A 399 3.38 -14.19 -2.07
C PHE A 399 4.72 -14.12 -2.80
N TRP A 400 5.66 -14.94 -2.40
CA TRP A 400 6.99 -14.98 -3.01
C TRP A 400 7.63 -13.57 -3.11
N LYS A 401 7.87 -13.07 -4.30
CA LYS A 401 8.46 -11.76 -4.62
C LYS A 401 7.43 -10.77 -5.17
N ILE A 402 6.15 -11.04 -4.99
CA ILE A 402 5.03 -10.30 -5.59
C ILE A 402 4.10 -9.78 -4.49
N LYS A 403 3.69 -8.52 -4.64
CA LYS A 403 2.50 -7.94 -3.99
C LYS A 403 1.53 -7.53 -5.08
N TYR A 404 0.31 -8.06 -5.01
CA TYR A 404 -0.76 -7.71 -5.93
C TYR A 404 -1.89 -7.05 -5.17
N THR A 405 -2.21 -5.83 -5.56
CA THR A 405 -3.25 -5.00 -4.94
C THR A 405 -4.38 -4.79 -5.93
N ASN A 406 -5.59 -5.18 -5.55
CA ASN A 406 -6.83 -4.84 -6.24
C ASN A 406 -7.59 -3.84 -5.39
N THR A 407 -8.00 -2.70 -5.96
CA THR A 407 -8.77 -1.68 -5.25
C THR A 407 -9.99 -1.31 -6.08
N PHE A 408 -11.17 -1.37 -5.44
CA PHE A 408 -12.45 -0.95 -6.01
C PHE A 408 -12.94 0.27 -5.26
N MET A 409 -13.31 1.32 -5.97
CA MET A 409 -13.59 2.65 -5.40
C MET A 409 -14.94 3.17 -5.84
N TRP A 410 -15.61 3.86 -4.91
CA TRP A 410 -16.87 4.58 -5.15
C TRP A 410 -16.57 6.08 -5.15
N LEU A 411 -16.66 6.69 -6.30
CA LEU A 411 -16.25 8.08 -6.54
C LEU A 411 -17.47 8.97 -6.83
N LYS A 412 -17.26 10.29 -6.86
CA LYS A 412 -18.28 11.28 -7.16
C LYS A 412 -17.75 12.33 -8.13
N ASP A 413 -18.65 12.79 -9.00
CA ASP A 413 -18.51 14.03 -9.75
C ASP A 413 -19.51 15.04 -9.17
N VAL A 414 -19.01 16.17 -8.70
CA VAL A 414 -19.78 17.15 -7.93
C VAL A 414 -20.06 18.44 -8.72
N ARG A 415 -19.79 18.43 -10.03
CA ARG A 415 -20.06 19.58 -10.91
C ARG A 415 -21.55 19.84 -11.09
N PRO A 416 -21.95 21.11 -11.34
CA PRO A 416 -23.33 21.47 -11.58
C PRO A 416 -23.99 20.70 -12.73
N GLU A 417 -23.25 20.47 -13.81
CA GLU A 417 -23.72 19.91 -15.08
C GLU A 417 -24.20 18.45 -14.93
N VAL A 418 -23.70 17.74 -13.91
CA VAL A 418 -24.02 16.33 -13.67
C VAL A 418 -24.74 16.10 -12.33
N THR A 419 -25.12 17.18 -11.63
CA THR A 419 -25.86 17.09 -10.37
C THR A 419 -27.36 17.13 -10.64
N LEU A 420 -28.07 16.05 -10.37
CA LEU A 420 -29.51 15.93 -10.55
C LEU A 420 -30.20 15.84 -9.18
N GLU A 421 -31.33 16.58 -9.02
CA GLU A 421 -32.13 16.54 -7.80
C GLU A 421 -31.31 16.70 -6.50
N ARG A 422 -30.30 17.56 -6.52
CA ARG A 422 -29.33 17.78 -5.41
C ARG A 422 -28.46 16.57 -5.07
N THR A 423 -28.37 15.59 -5.97
CA THR A 423 -27.55 14.40 -5.81
C THR A 423 -26.38 14.43 -6.78
N TYR A 424 -25.16 14.31 -6.27
CA TYR A 424 -23.95 14.25 -7.07
C TYR A 424 -23.90 12.97 -7.90
N ALA A 425 -23.36 13.08 -9.10
CA ALA A 425 -23.21 11.94 -9.99
C ALA A 425 -22.22 10.91 -9.41
N LYS A 426 -22.58 9.64 -9.51
CA LYS A 426 -21.74 8.53 -9.07
C LYS A 426 -20.89 8.03 -10.22
N LYS A 427 -19.67 7.69 -9.91
CA LYS A 427 -18.77 6.93 -10.77
C LYS A 427 -17.97 5.93 -9.95
N PHE A 428 -17.41 4.96 -10.61
CA PHE A 428 -16.67 3.88 -9.98
C PHE A 428 -15.31 3.74 -10.63
N MET A 429 -14.36 3.17 -9.87
CA MET A 429 -13.04 2.88 -10.38
C MET A 429 -12.57 1.53 -9.85
N ALA A 430 -11.90 0.78 -10.69
CA ALA A 430 -11.20 -0.44 -10.31
C ALA A 430 -9.74 -0.31 -10.71
N ASN A 431 -8.82 -0.60 -9.76
CA ASN A 431 -7.39 -0.59 -9.98
C ASN A 431 -6.79 -1.95 -9.74
N HIS A 432 -5.84 -2.32 -10.59
CA HIS A 432 -4.90 -3.40 -10.35
C HIS A 432 -3.48 -2.84 -10.27
N TYR A 433 -2.74 -3.24 -9.25
CA TYR A 433 -1.32 -2.92 -9.15
C TYR A 433 -0.53 -4.16 -8.76
N LEU A 434 0.29 -4.65 -9.67
CA LEU A 434 1.20 -5.77 -9.43
C LEU A 434 2.61 -5.22 -9.24
N SER A 435 3.20 -5.46 -8.07
CA SER A 435 4.59 -5.13 -7.77
C SER A 435 5.42 -6.39 -7.64
N TRP A 436 6.52 -6.46 -8.39
CA TRP A 436 7.40 -7.61 -8.47
C TRP A 436 8.85 -7.23 -8.17
N ASN A 437 9.44 -7.82 -7.15
CA ASN A 437 10.86 -7.73 -6.87
C ASN A 437 11.62 -8.70 -7.79
N VAL A 438 11.98 -8.22 -8.99
CA VAL A 438 12.65 -9.01 -10.03
C VAL A 438 14.01 -9.50 -9.56
N SER A 439 14.74 -8.65 -8.85
CA SER A 439 16.03 -8.96 -8.26
C SER A 439 16.21 -8.23 -6.92
N ASN A 440 17.32 -8.45 -6.25
CA ASN A 440 17.68 -7.78 -5.00
C ASN A 440 17.70 -6.25 -5.10
N LYS A 441 17.87 -5.72 -6.32
CA LYS A 441 18.00 -4.29 -6.60
C LYS A 441 16.85 -3.71 -7.41
N LEU A 442 16.13 -4.53 -8.18
CA LEU A 442 15.13 -4.07 -9.13
C LEU A 442 13.73 -4.52 -8.73
N ASN A 443 12.85 -3.55 -8.53
CA ASN A 443 11.40 -3.73 -8.43
C ASN A 443 10.74 -3.14 -9.67
N LEU A 444 9.81 -3.87 -10.27
CA LEU A 444 8.95 -3.42 -11.36
C LEU A 444 7.49 -3.52 -10.92
N GLY A 445 6.66 -2.60 -11.40
CA GLY A 445 5.23 -2.66 -11.17
C GLY A 445 4.43 -2.41 -12.43
N LEU A 446 3.30 -3.10 -12.52
CA LEU A 446 2.28 -2.91 -13.56
C LEU A 446 1.03 -2.34 -12.90
N PHE A 447 0.49 -1.29 -13.49
CA PHE A 447 -0.73 -0.64 -13.05
C PHE A 447 -1.74 -0.63 -14.17
N GLU A 448 -2.98 -0.91 -13.86
CA GLU A 448 -4.12 -0.74 -14.72
C GLU A 448 -5.28 -0.20 -13.91
N SER A 449 -5.99 0.76 -14.46
CA SER A 449 -7.17 1.37 -13.86
C SER A 449 -8.26 1.54 -14.90
N VAL A 450 -9.50 1.39 -14.48
CA VAL A 450 -10.66 1.74 -15.30
C VAL A 450 -11.66 2.55 -14.46
N VAL A 451 -12.15 3.64 -15.05
CA VAL A 451 -13.19 4.50 -14.47
C VAL A 451 -14.45 4.37 -15.30
N TRP A 452 -15.60 4.16 -14.67
CA TRP A 452 -16.91 4.12 -15.36
C TRP A 452 -17.96 4.89 -14.59
N ALA A 453 -18.94 5.41 -15.31
CA ALA A 453 -20.05 6.19 -14.75
C ALA A 453 -21.26 5.30 -14.43
N ASP A 454 -22.08 5.76 -13.49
CA ASP A 454 -23.40 5.18 -13.19
C ASP A 454 -24.46 5.69 -14.20
N THR A 455 -24.19 5.47 -15.48
CA THR A 455 -25.13 5.78 -16.56
C THR A 455 -26.03 4.60 -16.86
N ASN A 456 -27.28 4.85 -17.26
CA ASN A 456 -28.28 3.81 -17.55
C ASN A 456 -28.53 2.83 -16.39
N ASN A 457 -28.42 3.28 -15.14
CA ASN A 457 -28.53 2.45 -13.94
C ASN A 457 -27.52 1.27 -13.91
N ARG A 458 -26.36 1.45 -14.53
CA ARG A 458 -25.30 0.43 -14.59
C ARG A 458 -24.80 0.04 -13.21
N GLY A 459 -24.72 1.01 -12.28
CA GLY A 459 -24.22 0.79 -10.95
C GLY A 459 -22.77 0.33 -10.92
N PHE A 460 -22.42 -0.39 -9.87
CA PHE A 460 -21.13 -1.07 -9.77
C PHE A 460 -21.13 -2.32 -10.65
N ASP A 461 -20.37 -2.28 -11.74
CA ASP A 461 -20.32 -3.34 -12.73
C ASP A 461 -19.38 -4.46 -12.27
N MET A 462 -19.96 -5.62 -11.97
CA MET A 462 -19.24 -6.81 -11.49
C MET A 462 -18.26 -7.36 -12.53
N SER A 463 -18.38 -7.01 -13.81
CA SER A 463 -17.41 -7.40 -14.84
C SER A 463 -16.01 -6.87 -14.58
N PHE A 464 -15.90 -5.74 -13.85
CA PHE A 464 -14.63 -5.16 -13.44
C PHE A 464 -14.08 -5.71 -12.11
N VAL A 465 -14.74 -6.69 -11.49
CA VAL A 465 -14.22 -7.42 -10.32
C VAL A 465 -13.30 -8.58 -10.74
N ASN A 466 -12.91 -8.65 -12.00
CA ASN A 466 -11.90 -9.59 -12.47
C ASN A 466 -10.62 -9.42 -11.64
N PRO A 467 -10.14 -10.46 -10.91
CA PRO A 467 -8.97 -10.35 -10.05
C PRO A 467 -7.64 -10.34 -10.82
N ILE A 468 -7.66 -10.49 -12.13
CA ILE A 468 -6.46 -10.54 -12.98
C ILE A 468 -6.36 -9.24 -13.78
N ILE A 469 -5.17 -8.63 -13.78
CA ILE A 469 -4.86 -7.45 -14.59
C ILE A 469 -5.20 -7.71 -16.06
N PHE A 470 -5.95 -6.87 -16.69
CA PHE A 470 -6.32 -6.78 -18.11
C PHE A 470 -7.77 -6.36 -18.36
N TYR A 471 -8.14 -5.16 -17.90
CA TYR A 471 -9.51 -4.63 -18.04
C TYR A 471 -9.91 -4.32 -19.48
N ARG A 472 -8.94 -4.13 -20.38
CA ARG A 472 -9.23 -3.81 -21.79
C ARG A 472 -10.08 -4.90 -22.47
N SER A 473 -9.94 -6.16 -22.07
CA SER A 473 -10.79 -7.22 -22.58
C SER A 473 -12.24 -7.08 -22.10
N VAL A 474 -12.44 -6.60 -20.88
CA VAL A 474 -13.78 -6.33 -20.30
C VAL A 474 -14.40 -5.11 -20.95
N GLU A 475 -13.62 -4.06 -21.19
CA GLU A 475 -14.04 -2.86 -21.92
C GLU A 475 -14.57 -3.20 -23.31
N PHE A 476 -13.84 -4.00 -24.08
CA PHE A 476 -14.28 -4.47 -25.41
C PHE A 476 -15.56 -5.30 -25.36
N ALA A 477 -15.75 -6.14 -24.32
CA ALA A 477 -16.93 -6.95 -24.14
C ALA A 477 -18.17 -6.13 -23.73
N SER A 478 -17.96 -5.00 -23.05
CA SER A 478 -19.05 -4.17 -22.52
C SER A 478 -19.52 -3.12 -23.53
N SER A 479 -18.63 -2.32 -24.09
CA SER A 479 -18.84 -1.31 -25.15
C SER A 479 -17.52 -0.56 -25.41
N ALA A 480 -17.29 -0.09 -26.60
CA ALA A 480 -16.08 0.68 -26.95
C ALA A 480 -15.95 2.03 -26.21
N ARG A 481 -16.99 2.46 -25.46
CA ARG A 481 -17.02 3.70 -24.68
C ARG A 481 -17.52 3.47 -23.25
N SER A 482 -17.37 2.27 -22.73
CA SER A 482 -17.94 1.90 -21.42
C SER A 482 -17.13 2.38 -20.21
N GLY A 483 -15.98 2.97 -20.42
CA GLY A 483 -15.12 3.49 -19.36
C GLY A 483 -13.86 4.16 -19.89
N ASN A 484 -13.10 4.77 -18.99
CA ASN A 484 -11.80 5.38 -19.24
C ASN A 484 -10.71 4.52 -18.59
N ALA A 485 -9.81 3.96 -19.40
CA ALA A 485 -8.76 3.05 -18.94
C ALA A 485 -7.39 3.73 -18.97
N LEU A 486 -6.63 3.59 -17.86
CA LEU A 486 -5.27 4.08 -17.74
C LEU A 486 -4.33 2.90 -17.47
N LEU A 487 -3.20 2.88 -18.14
CA LEU A 487 -2.14 1.91 -17.95
C LEU A 487 -0.92 2.59 -17.32
N GLY A 488 -0.19 1.87 -16.47
CA GLY A 488 0.99 2.42 -15.82
C GLY A 488 2.09 1.39 -15.59
N LEU A 489 3.32 1.91 -15.54
CA LEU A 489 4.51 1.16 -15.16
C LEU A 489 5.19 1.89 -14.00
N THR A 490 5.71 1.15 -13.05
CA THR A 490 6.63 1.66 -12.04
C THR A 490 7.94 0.90 -12.10
N ALA A 491 9.03 1.57 -11.81
CA ALA A 491 10.33 0.94 -11.68
C ALA A 491 11.09 1.57 -10.52
N LYS A 492 11.77 0.74 -9.73
CA LYS A 492 12.70 1.20 -8.71
C LYS A 492 13.97 0.38 -8.76
N TYR A 493 15.12 1.07 -8.82
CA TYR A 493 16.44 0.45 -8.81
C TYR A 493 17.25 0.92 -7.62
N LYS A 494 17.58 0.00 -6.71
CA LYS A 494 18.43 0.22 -5.54
C LYS A 494 19.89 0.14 -5.97
N LEU A 495 20.55 1.29 -6.16
CA LEU A 495 21.96 1.31 -6.53
C LEU A 495 22.81 0.68 -5.41
N ASN A 496 22.54 1.10 -4.19
CA ASN A 496 23.09 0.57 -2.94
C ASN A 496 22.10 0.83 -1.78
N ASN A 497 22.52 0.62 -0.53
CA ASN A 497 21.66 0.81 0.65
C ASN A 497 21.34 2.29 0.96
N GLN A 498 22.02 3.22 0.31
CA GLN A 498 21.83 4.66 0.52
C GLN A 498 21.15 5.35 -0.65
N MET A 499 21.18 4.77 -1.85
CA MET A 499 20.72 5.44 -3.07
C MET A 499 19.78 4.55 -3.87
N ASN A 500 18.66 5.12 -4.29
CA ASN A 500 17.78 4.48 -5.24
C ASN A 500 17.25 5.46 -6.30
N PHE A 501 16.99 4.93 -7.47
CA PHE A 501 16.24 5.59 -8.54
C PHE A 501 14.85 4.98 -8.60
N TYR A 502 13.87 5.81 -8.91
CA TYR A 502 12.49 5.35 -9.14
C TYR A 502 11.88 6.13 -10.30
N GLY A 503 10.83 5.57 -10.86
CA GLY A 503 10.09 6.24 -11.92
C GLY A 503 8.72 5.62 -12.13
N GLN A 504 7.89 6.39 -12.81
CA GLN A 504 6.58 5.96 -13.29
C GLN A 504 6.42 6.33 -14.75
N PHE A 505 5.67 5.54 -15.47
CA PHE A 505 5.15 5.86 -16.78
C PHE A 505 3.64 5.64 -16.76
N LEU A 506 2.89 6.63 -17.20
CA LEU A 506 1.45 6.60 -17.36
C LEU A 506 1.11 6.68 -18.83
N LEU A 507 0.21 5.83 -19.30
CA LEU A 507 -0.39 5.85 -20.61
C LEU A 507 -1.92 5.91 -20.47
N ASP A 508 -2.51 7.00 -20.94
CA ASP A 508 -3.96 7.23 -20.95
C ASP A 508 -4.55 6.85 -22.32
N GLU A 509 -4.08 7.45 -23.41
CA GLU A 509 -4.43 7.08 -24.78
C GLU A 509 -3.21 6.99 -25.68
N PHE A 510 -3.31 6.20 -26.76
CA PHE A 510 -2.18 5.92 -27.63
C PHE A 510 -2.61 5.70 -29.08
N SER A 511 -2.01 6.43 -30.00
CA SER A 511 -2.15 6.24 -31.45
C SER A 511 -0.79 5.88 -32.07
N LEU A 512 -0.59 4.60 -32.39
CA LEU A 512 0.66 4.12 -32.99
C LEU A 512 0.94 4.77 -34.34
N GLY A 513 -0.10 5.08 -35.11
CA GLY A 513 0.03 5.78 -36.42
C GLY A 513 0.66 7.16 -36.25
N ASP A 514 0.16 7.93 -35.26
CA ASP A 514 0.67 9.28 -34.97
C ASP A 514 2.08 9.26 -34.38
N VAL A 515 2.42 8.25 -33.56
CA VAL A 515 3.79 8.07 -33.05
C VAL A 515 4.76 7.81 -34.23
N LYS A 516 4.39 6.93 -35.18
CA LYS A 516 5.19 6.64 -36.36
C LYS A 516 5.34 7.87 -37.26
N ALA A 517 4.27 8.67 -37.40
CA ALA A 517 4.28 9.91 -38.15
C ALA A 517 5.07 11.03 -37.47
N ARG A 518 5.42 10.91 -36.17
CA ARG A 518 6.13 11.91 -35.35
C ARG A 518 5.46 13.27 -35.36
N ASN A 519 4.11 13.29 -35.42
CA ASN A 519 3.31 14.52 -35.56
C ASN A 519 2.93 15.16 -34.22
N ASN A 520 3.38 14.58 -33.09
CA ASN A 520 3.04 15.03 -31.73
C ASN A 520 1.52 15.18 -31.49
N SER A 521 0.73 14.23 -32.01
CA SER A 521 -0.73 14.26 -31.89
C SER A 521 -1.20 14.32 -30.44
N TRP A 522 -2.31 15.01 -30.18
CA TRP A 522 -2.99 15.06 -28.90
C TRP A 522 -3.42 13.67 -28.39
N LYS A 523 -3.69 12.71 -29.31
CA LYS A 523 -4.12 11.34 -28.99
C LYS A 523 -3.07 10.55 -28.20
N ASN A 524 -1.80 10.95 -28.22
CA ASN A 524 -0.76 10.32 -27.43
C ASN A 524 -0.66 10.96 -26.05
N LYS A 525 -1.58 10.58 -25.17
CA LYS A 525 -1.69 11.08 -23.79
C LYS A 525 -0.87 10.19 -22.84
N PHE A 526 0.27 10.71 -22.39
CA PHE A 526 1.14 10.02 -21.45
C PHE A 526 1.84 10.97 -20.49
N GLY A 527 2.31 10.42 -19.39
CA GLY A 527 3.16 11.11 -18.44
C GLY A 527 4.28 10.21 -17.95
N TYR A 528 5.36 10.81 -17.46
CA TYR A 528 6.44 10.07 -16.79
C TYR A 528 7.01 10.84 -15.61
N GLN A 529 7.47 10.08 -14.64
CA GLN A 529 8.15 10.54 -13.44
C GLN A 529 9.52 9.88 -13.37
N LEU A 530 10.54 10.66 -13.02
CA LEU A 530 11.88 10.17 -12.70
C LEU A 530 12.30 10.74 -11.37
N GLY A 531 12.80 9.92 -10.47
CA GLY A 531 13.21 10.37 -9.15
C GLY A 531 14.44 9.64 -8.61
N PHE A 532 15.06 10.28 -7.65
CA PHE A 532 16.26 9.81 -6.96
C PHE A 532 16.14 10.11 -5.48
N LYS A 533 16.54 9.15 -4.64
CA LYS A 533 16.65 9.32 -3.18
C LYS A 533 18.06 8.97 -2.71
N TYR A 534 18.58 9.79 -1.79
CA TYR A 534 19.85 9.58 -1.12
C TYR A 534 19.66 9.62 0.39
N TYR A 535 19.69 8.46 1.02
CA TYR A 535 19.55 8.28 2.46
C TYR A 535 20.89 8.45 3.16
N ASN A 536 20.88 9.04 4.35
CA ASN A 536 22.09 9.39 5.11
C ASN A 536 23.09 10.12 4.22
N ALA A 537 22.57 11.12 3.48
CA ALA A 537 23.32 11.82 2.45
C ALA A 537 24.61 12.44 3.04
N PHE A 538 25.70 12.33 2.30
CA PHE A 538 27.03 12.80 2.73
C PHE A 538 27.50 12.24 4.08
N GLN A 539 27.04 11.02 4.45
CA GLN A 539 27.30 10.37 5.73
C GLN A 539 26.64 11.07 6.95
N ILE A 540 25.73 12.02 6.71
CA ILE A 540 24.94 12.66 7.77
C ILE A 540 23.75 11.74 8.08
N SER A 541 23.76 11.14 9.27
CA SER A 541 22.69 10.24 9.71
C SER A 541 21.33 10.95 9.65
N ASN A 542 20.32 10.24 9.13
CA ASN A 542 18.94 10.70 8.99
C ASN A 542 18.73 11.92 8.06
N LEU A 543 19.70 12.28 7.23
CA LEU A 543 19.50 13.23 6.15
C LEU A 543 19.03 12.50 4.89
N LEU A 544 17.79 12.74 4.49
CA LEU A 544 17.22 12.30 3.21
C LEU A 544 17.25 13.44 2.22
N LEU A 545 17.86 13.22 1.06
CA LEU A 545 17.72 14.07 -0.12
C LEU A 545 16.91 13.33 -1.18
N GLN A 546 15.97 14.03 -1.80
CA GLN A 546 15.12 13.50 -2.86
C GLN A 546 15.00 14.53 -3.97
N VAL A 547 15.14 14.09 -5.21
CA VAL A 547 14.85 14.90 -6.40
C VAL A 547 13.88 14.13 -7.28
N GLU A 548 12.89 14.83 -7.82
CA GLU A 548 11.83 14.23 -8.62
C GLU A 548 11.48 15.15 -9.78
N PHE A 549 11.37 14.58 -10.98
CA PHE A 549 10.92 15.27 -12.18
C PHE A 549 9.66 14.61 -12.71
N ASN A 550 8.61 15.40 -12.91
CA ASN A 550 7.33 14.99 -13.46
C ASN A 550 7.09 15.69 -14.80
N HIS A 551 6.61 14.94 -15.79
CA HIS A 551 6.23 15.45 -17.09
C HIS A 551 4.91 14.80 -17.50
N VAL A 552 3.88 15.61 -17.73
CA VAL A 552 2.56 15.13 -18.15
C VAL A 552 2.11 15.92 -19.37
N ARG A 553 1.74 15.20 -20.42
CA ARG A 553 1.26 15.81 -21.66
C ARG A 553 -0.13 16.44 -21.49
N PRO A 554 -0.50 17.39 -22.40
CA PRO A 554 -1.87 17.89 -22.48
C PRO A 554 -2.91 16.76 -22.61
N TYR A 555 -4.09 16.98 -22.05
CA TYR A 555 -5.26 16.10 -22.11
C TYR A 555 -5.15 14.80 -21.31
N VAL A 556 -4.04 14.50 -20.65
CA VAL A 556 -3.92 13.37 -19.72
C VAL A 556 -4.92 13.54 -18.57
N TYR A 557 -5.56 12.44 -18.15
CA TYR A 557 -6.64 12.34 -17.15
C TYR A 557 -8.01 12.89 -17.58
N SER A 558 -8.10 13.63 -18.68
CA SER A 558 -9.39 14.08 -19.23
C SER A 558 -10.00 13.00 -20.15
N HIS A 559 -11.31 13.04 -20.35
CA HIS A 559 -12.03 12.13 -21.22
C HIS A 559 -13.15 12.87 -21.97
N SER A 560 -13.55 12.37 -23.17
CA SER A 560 -14.67 12.94 -23.93
C SER A 560 -15.99 12.81 -23.17
N GLU A 561 -16.19 11.70 -22.45
CA GLU A 561 -17.25 11.57 -21.47
C GLU A 561 -16.73 12.10 -20.12
N LEU A 562 -16.98 13.37 -19.83
CA LEU A 562 -16.38 14.10 -18.70
C LEU A 562 -16.54 13.42 -17.34
N ILE A 563 -17.65 12.72 -17.12
CA ILE A 563 -17.90 12.02 -15.87
C ILE A 563 -16.91 10.88 -15.63
N THR A 564 -16.32 10.32 -16.69
CA THR A 564 -15.34 9.24 -16.61
C THR A 564 -13.88 9.73 -16.57
N ASN A 565 -13.66 11.05 -16.39
CA ASN A 565 -12.31 11.57 -16.17
C ASN A 565 -11.67 10.98 -14.92
N TYR A 566 -10.34 11.01 -14.85
CA TYR A 566 -9.57 10.42 -13.75
C TYR A 566 -9.53 11.35 -12.52
N ALA A 567 -10.70 11.56 -11.90
CA ALA A 567 -10.89 12.52 -10.81
C ALA A 567 -11.96 12.10 -9.80
N HIS A 568 -11.93 12.72 -8.61
CA HIS A 568 -12.93 12.59 -7.54
C HIS A 568 -13.12 13.93 -6.85
N ASN A 569 -14.37 14.35 -6.62
CA ASN A 569 -14.70 15.61 -5.95
C ASN A 569 -13.93 16.80 -6.56
N ASN A 570 -13.99 16.98 -7.89
CA ASN A 570 -13.27 18.02 -8.63
C ASN A 570 -11.74 18.05 -8.41
N GLN A 571 -11.14 16.94 -8.02
CA GLN A 571 -9.71 16.79 -7.79
C GLN A 571 -9.15 15.60 -8.56
N SER A 572 -7.95 15.74 -9.16
CA SER A 572 -7.27 14.65 -9.86
C SER A 572 -6.93 13.49 -8.90
N LEU A 573 -7.14 12.25 -9.33
CA LEU A 573 -6.69 11.04 -8.63
C LEU A 573 -5.21 10.71 -8.91
N GLY A 574 -4.63 11.29 -9.99
CA GLY A 574 -3.20 11.26 -10.28
C GLY A 574 -2.49 12.51 -9.76
N HIS A 575 -1.68 13.13 -10.60
CA HIS A 575 -0.97 14.35 -10.21
C HIS A 575 -1.95 15.53 -9.99
N GLN A 576 -1.77 16.29 -8.91
CA GLN A 576 -2.68 17.37 -8.52
C GLN A 576 -2.77 18.53 -9.53
N TRP A 577 -1.78 18.72 -10.40
CA TRP A 577 -1.80 19.73 -11.44
C TRP A 577 -2.58 19.29 -12.70
N GLY A 578 -3.08 18.04 -12.75
CA GLY A 578 -3.79 17.50 -13.92
C GLY A 578 -2.85 17.22 -15.09
N GLY A 579 -3.16 17.76 -16.28
CA GLY A 579 -2.36 17.62 -17.49
C GLY A 579 -1.49 18.84 -17.80
N ASN A 580 -0.74 18.77 -18.92
CA ASN A 580 -0.05 19.90 -19.56
C ASN A 580 0.97 20.63 -18.68
N PHE A 581 1.89 19.87 -18.02
CA PHE A 581 2.90 20.47 -17.14
C PHE A 581 4.23 19.73 -17.12
N LYS A 582 5.26 20.43 -16.64
CA LYS A 582 6.56 19.89 -16.16
C LYS A 582 6.80 20.40 -14.75
N GLU A 583 7.28 19.53 -13.88
CA GLU A 583 7.58 19.87 -12.48
C GLU A 583 8.90 19.25 -12.08
N LEU A 584 9.73 20.01 -11.38
CA LEU A 584 10.94 19.55 -10.70
C LEU A 584 10.77 19.82 -9.21
N ILE A 585 10.94 18.79 -8.39
CA ILE A 585 10.86 18.89 -6.93
C ILE A 585 12.21 18.49 -6.34
N ALA A 586 12.72 19.27 -5.41
CA ALA A 586 13.87 18.93 -4.58
C ALA A 586 13.47 18.98 -3.10
N ILE A 587 13.74 17.90 -2.37
CA ILE A 587 13.37 17.76 -0.96
C ILE A 587 14.61 17.41 -0.14
N ALA A 588 14.78 18.08 0.98
CA ALA A 588 15.73 17.72 2.03
C ALA A 588 14.97 17.53 3.34
N ARG A 589 15.16 16.40 4.00
CA ARG A 589 14.57 16.10 5.30
C ARG A 589 15.65 15.65 6.26
N TYR A 590 15.69 16.28 7.41
CA TYR A 590 16.65 15.95 8.46
C TYR A 590 15.99 15.84 9.80
N HIS A 591 16.36 14.80 10.55
CA HIS A 591 15.91 14.69 11.93
C HIS A 591 17.05 14.22 12.86
N VAL A 592 17.07 14.77 14.06
CA VAL A 592 17.97 14.36 15.13
C VAL A 592 17.22 14.34 16.46
N GLY A 593 17.12 13.15 17.05
CA GLY A 593 16.25 12.95 18.20
C GLY A 593 14.80 13.36 17.88
N ARG A 594 14.28 14.33 18.60
CA ARG A 594 12.92 14.87 18.39
C ARG A 594 12.85 16.11 17.51
N CYS A 595 14.00 16.69 17.13
CA CYS A 595 14.03 17.83 16.23
C CYS A 595 13.99 17.39 14.78
N PHE A 596 13.28 18.14 13.94
CA PHE A 596 13.23 17.91 12.51
C PHE A 596 13.29 19.21 11.71
N ALA A 597 13.75 19.12 10.48
CA ALA A 597 13.75 20.20 9.50
C ALA A 597 13.50 19.61 8.11
N ASP A 598 12.49 20.12 7.43
CA ASP A 598 12.10 19.75 6.08
C ASP A 598 12.19 20.97 5.17
N ALA A 599 12.77 20.81 3.99
CA ALA A 599 12.81 21.83 2.94
C ALA A 599 12.35 21.18 1.63
N LYS A 600 11.40 21.83 0.95
CA LYS A 600 10.90 21.42 -0.36
C LYS A 600 10.93 22.61 -1.31
N PHE A 601 11.50 22.41 -2.47
CA PHE A 601 11.52 23.36 -3.58
C PHE A 601 10.82 22.74 -4.77
N THR A 602 9.83 23.43 -5.31
CA THR A 602 9.09 23.02 -6.50
C THR A 602 9.24 24.09 -7.57
N TYR A 603 9.72 23.71 -8.74
CA TYR A 603 9.75 24.57 -9.92
C TYR A 603 9.04 23.87 -11.06
N GLY A 604 8.10 24.55 -11.71
CA GLY A 604 7.36 23.94 -12.80
C GLY A 604 6.84 24.94 -13.83
N THR A 605 6.45 24.40 -14.96
CA THR A 605 5.75 25.12 -16.02
C THR A 605 4.44 24.39 -16.27
N ARG A 606 3.33 25.12 -16.20
CA ARG A 606 1.97 24.66 -16.51
C ARG A 606 1.49 25.37 -17.78
N GLY A 607 0.72 24.66 -18.60
CA GLY A 607 -0.07 25.27 -19.67
C GLY A 607 -1.52 25.36 -19.22
N LEU A 608 -1.99 26.56 -18.94
CA LEU A 608 -3.35 26.84 -18.51
C LEU A 608 -4.18 27.32 -19.70
N ASP A 609 -5.50 27.24 -19.58
CA ASP A 609 -6.40 27.86 -20.53
C ASP A 609 -6.47 29.38 -20.26
N PHE A 610 -6.76 30.17 -21.28
CA PHE A 610 -6.92 31.60 -21.07
C PHE A 610 -8.31 31.94 -20.50
N ASP A 611 -9.32 31.17 -20.87
CA ASP A 611 -10.73 31.35 -20.42
C ASP A 611 -11.22 32.79 -20.61
N THR A 612 -10.92 33.39 -21.75
CA THR A 612 -11.35 34.72 -22.15
C THR A 612 -12.35 34.66 -23.32
N ALA A 613 -13.04 35.75 -23.58
CA ALA A 613 -13.96 35.82 -24.71
C ALA A 613 -13.26 35.67 -26.05
N GLU A 614 -11.98 36.06 -26.15
CA GLU A 614 -11.19 35.99 -27.38
C GLU A 614 -10.50 34.62 -27.55
N ASP A 615 -10.27 33.92 -26.44
CA ASP A 615 -9.56 32.63 -26.44
C ASP A 615 -10.23 31.68 -25.41
N GLY A 616 -11.16 30.88 -25.90
CA GLY A 616 -11.85 29.83 -25.14
C GLY A 616 -11.39 28.41 -25.48
N TYR A 617 -10.17 28.27 -26.01
CA TYR A 617 -9.64 26.96 -26.36
C TYR A 617 -9.27 26.14 -25.10
N ASN A 618 -9.44 24.81 -25.25
CA ASN A 618 -8.96 23.82 -24.29
C ASN A 618 -7.51 23.44 -24.65
N TYR A 619 -6.55 23.89 -23.86
CA TYR A 619 -5.14 23.58 -24.04
C TYR A 619 -4.68 22.29 -23.32
N GLY A 620 -5.61 21.60 -22.65
CA GLY A 620 -5.39 20.27 -22.06
C GLY A 620 -4.73 20.28 -20.66
N GLY A 621 -4.83 21.40 -19.95
CA GLY A 621 -4.43 21.50 -18.52
C GLY A 621 -5.57 21.14 -17.58
N ASP A 622 -6.80 21.48 -17.96
CA ASP A 622 -8.01 21.19 -17.19
C ASP A 622 -8.58 19.82 -17.54
N ILE A 623 -8.56 18.91 -16.58
CA ILE A 623 -9.08 17.55 -16.74
C ILE A 623 -10.60 17.44 -16.73
N TYR A 624 -11.29 18.55 -16.50
CA TYR A 624 -12.76 18.68 -16.53
C TYR A 624 -13.28 19.32 -17.82
N LYS A 625 -12.41 19.46 -18.84
CA LYS A 625 -12.81 19.86 -20.19
C LYS A 625 -12.74 18.66 -21.14
N ASP A 626 -13.77 18.53 -21.97
CA ASP A 626 -13.80 17.52 -23.03
C ASP A 626 -12.64 17.76 -24.02
N TYR A 627 -11.81 16.75 -24.21
CA TYR A 627 -10.65 16.84 -25.10
C TYR A 627 -11.05 16.85 -26.59
N ASP A 628 -12.28 16.48 -26.94
CA ASP A 628 -12.79 16.54 -28.31
C ASP A 628 -13.32 17.91 -28.69
N LEU A 629 -13.56 18.78 -27.70
CA LEU A 629 -14.11 20.11 -27.91
C LEU A 629 -13.04 21.21 -27.78
N ASN A 630 -13.08 22.15 -28.72
CA ASN A 630 -12.30 23.39 -28.67
C ASN A 630 -10.78 23.20 -28.52
N ARG A 631 -10.20 22.10 -29.03
CA ARG A 631 -8.74 21.99 -29.11
C ARG A 631 -8.19 22.98 -30.12
N PRO A 632 -7.10 23.72 -29.81
CA PRO A 632 -6.46 24.58 -30.77
C PRO A 632 -5.63 23.81 -31.81
N PHE A 633 -5.12 22.60 -31.45
CA PHE A 633 -4.21 21.82 -32.28
C PHE A 633 -4.53 20.33 -32.19
N ASP A 634 -4.55 19.62 -33.33
CA ASP A 634 -4.59 18.15 -33.38
C ASP A 634 -3.21 17.52 -33.40
N THR A 635 -2.21 18.24 -33.94
CA THR A 635 -0.81 17.87 -34.04
C THR A 635 0.09 18.97 -33.47
N ASP A 636 1.38 18.71 -33.33
CA ASP A 636 2.36 19.63 -32.71
C ASP A 636 2.03 20.03 -31.27
N VAL A 637 1.27 19.21 -30.56
CA VAL A 637 0.88 19.45 -29.18
C VAL A 637 2.11 19.40 -28.25
N LYS A 638 2.32 20.47 -27.51
CA LYS A 638 3.48 20.68 -26.64
C LYS A 638 3.08 20.88 -25.19
N VAL A 639 3.88 20.37 -24.28
CA VAL A 639 3.69 20.63 -22.85
C VAL A 639 4.00 22.10 -22.54
N GLY A 640 3.09 22.74 -21.80
CA GLY A 640 3.12 24.18 -21.52
C GLY A 640 2.45 25.03 -22.59
N GLN A 641 1.67 24.44 -23.53
CA GLN A 641 0.83 25.20 -24.48
C GLN A 641 -0.32 25.95 -23.77
N GLY A 642 -0.85 26.99 -24.40
CA GLY A 642 -1.82 27.89 -23.81
C GLY A 642 -1.16 29.01 -22.99
N ASN A 643 -1.79 29.42 -21.92
CA ASN A 643 -1.24 30.43 -21.00
C ASN A 643 -0.10 29.81 -20.18
N LYS A 644 1.10 29.83 -20.75
CA LYS A 644 2.27 29.25 -20.11
C LYS A 644 2.57 29.97 -18.82
N THR A 645 2.51 29.24 -17.72
CA THR A 645 2.67 29.74 -16.36
C THR A 645 3.86 29.07 -15.69
N ASN A 646 4.80 29.86 -15.24
CA ASN A 646 5.91 29.36 -14.42
C ASN A 646 5.53 29.45 -12.94
N VAL A 647 5.78 28.37 -12.21
CA VAL A 647 5.46 28.26 -10.78
C VAL A 647 6.74 27.93 -10.03
N PHE A 648 7.04 28.70 -8.99
CA PHE A 648 8.11 28.40 -8.06
C PHE A 648 7.60 28.45 -6.64
N ILE A 649 7.84 27.38 -5.87
CA ILE A 649 7.36 27.25 -4.50
C ILE A 649 8.50 26.75 -3.63
N THR A 650 8.69 27.42 -2.50
CA THR A 650 9.56 26.99 -1.39
C THR A 650 8.68 26.71 -0.19
N ASP A 651 8.80 25.52 0.38
CA ASP A 651 8.08 25.09 1.58
C ASP A 651 9.11 24.59 2.61
N LEU A 652 9.29 25.37 3.66
CA LEU A 652 10.22 25.09 4.76
C LEU A 652 9.43 24.79 6.02
N GLN A 653 9.78 23.73 6.72
CA GLN A 653 9.20 23.40 8.00
C GLN A 653 10.29 22.94 8.96
N ALA A 654 10.25 23.44 10.20
CA ALA A 654 11.13 22.95 11.27
C ALA A 654 10.36 22.85 12.56
N GLY A 655 10.75 21.91 13.42
CA GLY A 655 10.00 21.72 14.64
C GLY A 655 10.53 20.63 15.56
N TYR A 656 9.66 20.24 16.49
CA TYR A 656 9.95 19.29 17.54
C TYR A 656 8.84 18.26 17.70
N LEU A 657 9.18 16.99 17.70
CA LEU A 657 8.27 15.88 17.95
C LEU A 657 7.91 15.82 19.44
N VAL A 658 6.72 16.26 19.77
CA VAL A 658 6.21 16.31 21.16
C VAL A 658 5.95 14.91 21.68
N ASN A 659 5.20 14.09 20.93
CA ASN A 659 4.89 12.73 21.31
C ASN A 659 5.07 11.77 20.11
N PRO A 660 6.03 10.85 20.19
CA PRO A 660 6.29 9.91 19.08
C PRO A 660 5.17 8.88 18.88
N MET A 661 4.38 8.54 19.90
CA MET A 661 3.28 7.58 19.77
C MET A 661 2.10 8.14 18.98
N THR A 662 1.84 9.44 19.10
CA THR A 662 0.73 10.13 18.41
C THR A 662 1.19 10.98 17.24
N ASN A 663 2.50 10.96 16.95
CA ASN A 663 3.16 11.81 15.95
C ASN A 663 2.80 13.30 16.10
N LEU A 664 2.64 13.76 17.36
CA LEU A 664 2.32 15.15 17.69
C LEU A 664 3.58 16.01 17.59
N LYS A 665 3.54 17.04 16.74
CA LYS A 665 4.66 17.93 16.43
C LYS A 665 4.31 19.38 16.76
N LEU A 666 5.26 20.09 17.35
CA LEU A 666 5.29 21.55 17.38
C LEU A 666 6.16 22.01 16.21
N PHE A 667 5.69 22.97 15.41
CA PHE A 667 6.42 23.37 14.21
C PHE A 667 6.22 24.85 13.85
N GLY A 668 7.20 25.37 13.12
CA GLY A 668 7.08 26.57 12.31
C GLY A 668 7.20 26.22 10.84
N SER A 669 6.41 26.87 9.98
CA SER A 669 6.46 26.69 8.54
C SER A 669 6.52 28.02 7.82
N PHE A 670 7.18 28.02 6.67
CA PHE A 670 7.29 29.15 5.76
C PHE A 670 7.07 28.66 4.32
N VAL A 671 6.08 29.23 3.64
CA VAL A 671 5.80 28.96 2.22
C VAL A 671 6.02 30.25 1.46
N TYR A 672 6.86 30.22 0.43
CA TYR A 672 6.96 31.25 -0.61
C TYR A 672 6.44 30.65 -1.92
N ARG A 673 5.56 31.38 -2.61
CA ARG A 673 5.03 30.98 -3.91
C ARG A 673 5.14 32.17 -4.88
N ASN A 674 5.70 31.90 -6.05
CA ASN A 674 5.68 32.78 -7.21
C ASN A 674 4.93 32.11 -8.35
N PHE A 675 3.93 32.78 -8.88
CA PHE A 675 3.08 32.33 -9.97
C PHE A 675 3.13 33.37 -11.07
N ASP A 676 3.67 33.01 -12.24
CA ASP A 676 4.03 33.95 -13.31
C ASP A 676 3.49 33.47 -14.65
N PRO A 677 2.21 33.77 -14.98
CA PRO A 677 1.60 33.47 -16.28
C PRO A 677 2.14 34.42 -17.34
N THR A 678 2.16 33.94 -18.59
CA THR A 678 2.53 34.76 -19.75
C THR A 678 1.54 35.91 -19.99
N LYS A 679 0.26 35.66 -19.72
CA LYS A 679 -0.82 36.66 -19.82
C LYS A 679 -1.67 36.60 -18.53
N ASP A 680 -1.91 37.76 -17.92
CA ASP A 680 -2.82 37.84 -16.79
C ASP A 680 -4.27 37.67 -17.27
N THR A 681 -5.03 36.80 -16.59
CA THR A 681 -6.46 36.54 -16.80
C THR A 681 -7.18 36.59 -15.46
N LEU A 682 -8.50 36.43 -15.46
CA LEU A 682 -9.28 36.38 -14.21
C LEU A 682 -8.93 35.17 -13.34
N THR A 683 -8.53 34.06 -13.97
CA THR A 683 -8.24 32.80 -13.30
C THR A 683 -6.73 32.60 -13.06
N ALA A 684 -5.87 33.23 -13.85
CA ALA A 684 -4.41 33.11 -13.77
C ALA A 684 -3.74 34.48 -13.94
N PHE A 685 -3.17 35.03 -12.88
CA PHE A 685 -2.49 36.32 -12.88
C PHE A 685 -1.20 36.24 -12.05
N LYS A 686 -0.28 37.14 -12.36
CA LYS A 686 1.02 37.21 -11.70
C LYS A 686 0.87 37.53 -10.23
N GLU A 687 1.41 36.64 -9.39
CA GLU A 687 1.36 36.80 -7.95
C GLU A 687 2.58 36.20 -7.26
N SER A 688 3.14 36.93 -6.30
CA SER A 688 4.09 36.40 -5.33
C SER A 688 3.48 36.46 -3.93
N SER A 689 3.55 35.35 -3.21
CA SER A 689 2.98 35.28 -1.85
C SER A 689 3.96 34.63 -0.87
N THR A 690 3.87 35.08 0.37
CA THR A 690 4.56 34.46 1.51
C THR A 690 3.54 34.04 2.54
N TRP A 691 3.75 32.93 3.18
CA TRP A 691 2.89 32.42 4.24
C TRP A 691 3.73 31.85 5.37
N PHE A 692 3.66 32.45 6.53
CA PHE A 692 4.31 31.99 7.76
C PHE A 692 3.28 31.47 8.75
N SER A 693 3.54 30.30 9.37
CA SER A 693 2.66 29.69 10.38
C SER A 693 3.47 29.09 11.52
N LEU A 694 2.90 29.13 12.71
CA LEU A 694 3.35 28.39 13.90
C LEU A 694 2.19 27.53 14.40
N GLY A 695 2.48 26.33 14.83
CA GLY A 695 1.40 25.44 15.30
C GLY A 695 1.86 24.14 15.92
N ILE A 696 0.86 23.40 16.39
CA ILE A 696 0.99 22.04 16.88
C ILE A 696 0.06 21.13 16.04
N ARG A 697 0.58 20.02 15.53
CA ARG A 697 -0.14 19.11 14.64
C ARG A 697 0.14 17.66 14.98
N SER A 698 -0.91 16.83 14.95
CA SER A 698 -0.79 15.38 14.80
C SER A 698 -0.55 15.07 13.32
N ASP A 699 0.66 14.63 12.97
CA ASP A 699 1.07 14.42 11.56
C ASP A 699 0.63 13.04 11.08
N VAL A 700 -0.65 12.92 10.73
CA VAL A 700 -1.32 11.67 10.33
C VAL A 700 -1.80 11.67 8.89
N PHE A 701 -1.68 12.80 8.17
CA PHE A 701 -2.03 12.96 6.76
C PHE A 701 -1.17 14.06 6.12
N ASN A 702 -1.14 14.10 4.77
CA ASN A 702 -0.40 15.10 4.03
C ASN A 702 -1.22 16.38 3.81
N TRP A 703 -0.57 17.52 3.94
CA TRP A 703 -1.04 18.80 3.41
C TRP A 703 -0.22 19.18 2.19
N TYR A 704 -0.90 19.55 1.11
CA TYR A 704 -0.28 20.07 -0.10
C TYR A 704 -0.68 21.52 -0.29
N PHE A 705 0.30 22.43 -0.30
CA PHE A 705 0.09 23.86 -0.49
C PHE A 705 0.63 24.39 -1.82
N ASP A 706 0.96 23.49 -2.73
CA ASP A 706 1.66 23.74 -3.98
C ASP A 706 0.73 23.58 -5.21
N TYR A 707 -0.34 24.38 -5.18
CA TYR A 707 -1.35 24.50 -6.25
C TYR A 707 -1.08 25.68 -7.18
#